data_b022222ff909fa0bdd18d157a4b81114
#
_entry.id   b022222ff909fa0bdd18d157a4b81114
#
_cell.length_a   1.000
_cell.length_b   1.000
_cell.length_c   1.000
_cell.angle_alpha   90.00
_cell.angle_beta   90.00
_cell.angle_gamma   90.00
#
_symmetry.space_group_name_H-M   'P 1'
#
loop_
_entity.id
_entity.type
_entity.pdbx_description
1 polymer ?
#
loop_
_entity_poly.entity_id
_entity_poly.type
_entity_poly.pdbx_seq_one_letter_code
_entity_poly.pdbx_strand_id
1 'polypeptide(L)'
;MKRISKFFLVLFVLVCIIPKTPVSAAETNFNYVDAFAKSILFYEASWCGPDAGNNRIKWRGPCHIEDGKDVGLDLTGGFHDCGDHVKFGLPQCYSASALAWNYYEFKDVFIDKGQDKYMLNILKHFTDYFLKCFPNKTTFYYQFGEGNTDHAYWGPPELQTYNRPTYFVATPEKPGSDVAGDAAAALALMYLNYKDIDLKYAEKCLAAAKDLYDFGITYRGNSEAQGFYVPSGYYDELMWGATWLYIITNDKRYMDDIYKLMNEKGMGGDNEYQDHWTNCWDYVFSSTFLKLSQISDDPKFKRIALEHMDYWMNTVKTTPGGLKWLTGWGVCKYPAAESMIMLVHYKNTGEKKYLDFAKGQIDYILGKNPKKMSYMVGFGDNYPKFPHHRAASGMLEGWPGDETKQAPERHILYGALVGGADANDEYIDDVEKYVYTETGLDYNAGLVGALAGLSKYYGDGQVPEETPGIEGEPPQYYAEARVTKEDNQVSEVEIWMHNILTSPPQYETGLSLKYFIDLSEFGPGKVNLSTFMQNAYWSPNGAKMSPIKPWDEAKNIYYVDITFPDQKLYGKSYVQFFIANYNGTQWNASNDYSRAGLNEKSFTITQNIPVYKNGEQVFGKDPSGGTPSVPPSPTAKPTATTGYKISGFIKPDMTLGADTAGVLRSGFKVEVIGSELSAETNQNGYFEIDNVPQNAVGYTLKVSKKNYLYREIKNVLIAKDVQISTQSVPIIMWPGDLEVNGVQDNAINLSDIIEIAKHFNSTSGDGKYKENGDLNRDGAINMSDVIIIAMHFNKVPEDYM
;
A
#
# COMPACT_ATOMS: atom_id res chain seq x y z
N MET A 1 -19.97 -24.89 -76.62
CA MET A 1 -19.37 -25.04 -75.34
C MET A 1 -18.21 -24.08 -75.18
N LYS A 2 -18.41 -22.78 -75.31
CA LYS A 2 -17.37 -21.73 -75.03
C LYS A 2 -17.99 -20.39 -74.60
N ARG A 3 -19.05 -20.40 -73.82
CA ARG A 3 -19.64 -19.11 -73.29
C ARG A 3 -20.10 -19.17 -71.84
N ILE A 4 -19.73 -20.20 -71.03
CA ILE A 4 -20.13 -20.33 -69.62
C ILE A 4 -18.95 -20.06 -68.65
N SER A 5 -17.71 -19.96 -69.19
CA SER A 5 -16.51 -19.84 -68.37
C SER A 5 -16.12 -18.39 -67.97
N LYS A 6 -16.83 -17.34 -68.42
CA LYS A 6 -16.51 -15.96 -68.14
C LYS A 6 -17.41 -15.30 -67.08
N PHE A 7 -18.47 -15.97 -66.68
CA PHE A 7 -19.39 -15.38 -65.65
C PHE A 7 -19.01 -15.79 -64.24
N PHE A 8 -18.23 -16.86 -64.06
CA PHE A 8 -17.81 -17.27 -62.70
C PHE A 8 -16.55 -16.57 -62.19
N LEU A 9 -15.78 -15.88 -63.02
CA LEU A 9 -14.55 -15.20 -62.63
C LEU A 9 -14.80 -13.75 -62.13
N VAL A 10 -15.95 -13.17 -62.43
CA VAL A 10 -16.33 -11.82 -62.00
C VAL A 10 -17.02 -11.84 -60.64
N LEU A 11 -17.63 -12.97 -60.22
CA LEU A 11 -18.29 -13.08 -58.95
C LEU A 11 -17.33 -13.37 -57.77
N PHE A 12 -16.10 -13.86 -58.07
CA PHE A 12 -15.11 -14.17 -57.01
C PHE A 12 -14.22 -12.97 -56.60
N VAL A 13 -14.21 -11.89 -57.39
CA VAL A 13 -13.43 -10.70 -57.12
C VAL A 13 -14.23 -9.64 -56.32
N LEU A 14 -15.58 -9.77 -56.27
CA LEU A 14 -16.43 -8.80 -55.57
C LEU A 14 -16.71 -9.16 -54.09
N VAL A 15 -16.22 -10.31 -53.57
CA VAL A 15 -16.42 -10.72 -52.15
C VAL A 15 -15.23 -10.35 -51.27
N CYS A 16 -14.15 -9.81 -51.81
CA CYS A 16 -12.93 -9.51 -51.02
C CYS A 16 -12.70 -8.03 -50.70
N ILE A 17 -13.69 -7.15 -50.88
CA ILE A 17 -13.58 -5.75 -50.45
C ILE A 17 -14.78 -5.42 -49.55
N ILE A 18 -14.89 -6.09 -48.43
CA ILE A 18 -15.55 -5.50 -47.24
C ILE A 18 -14.47 -4.70 -46.55
N PRO A 19 -14.60 -3.35 -46.45
CA PRO A 19 -13.71 -2.58 -45.60
C PRO A 19 -13.88 -3.11 -44.19
N LYS A 20 -12.83 -3.68 -43.58
CA LYS A 20 -12.76 -3.87 -42.17
C LYS A 20 -12.82 -2.46 -41.60
N THR A 21 -14.01 -2.00 -41.21
CA THR A 21 -14.08 -0.93 -40.22
C THR A 21 -13.24 -1.39 -39.02
N PRO A 22 -12.25 -0.62 -38.59
CA PRO A 22 -11.60 -0.93 -37.34
C PRO A 22 -12.72 -0.92 -36.30
N VAL A 23 -12.94 -2.05 -35.64
CA VAL A 23 -13.68 -2.06 -34.37
C VAL A 23 -12.85 -1.20 -33.47
N SER A 24 -13.27 0.06 -33.30
CA SER A 24 -12.77 0.91 -32.24
C SER A 24 -13.02 0.09 -30.96
N ALA A 25 -11.96 -0.46 -30.37
CA ALA A 25 -12.04 -0.94 -29.02
C ALA A 25 -12.62 0.23 -28.22
N ALA A 26 -13.73 0.01 -27.54
CA ALA A 26 -14.29 1.01 -26.63
C ALA A 26 -13.13 1.46 -25.73
N GLU A 27 -12.81 2.76 -25.74
CA GLU A 27 -11.80 3.31 -24.84
C GLU A 27 -12.27 2.98 -23.42
N THR A 28 -11.57 2.06 -22.78
CA THR A 28 -11.79 1.77 -21.36
C THR A 28 -11.27 2.99 -20.60
N ASN A 29 -12.15 3.88 -20.21
CA ASN A 29 -11.79 4.95 -19.30
C ASN A 29 -11.53 4.34 -17.92
N PHE A 30 -10.38 4.69 -17.34
CA PHE A 30 -10.11 4.41 -15.93
C PHE A 30 -11.07 5.20 -15.03
N ASN A 31 -11.32 4.71 -13.83
CA ASN A 31 -12.02 5.48 -12.82
C ASN A 31 -11.08 6.54 -12.22
N TYR A 32 -10.97 7.70 -12.90
CA TYR A 32 -10.12 8.80 -12.46
C TYR A 32 -10.55 9.36 -11.10
N VAL A 33 -11.83 9.26 -10.73
CA VAL A 33 -12.34 9.74 -9.44
C VAL A 33 -11.84 8.87 -8.29
N ASP A 34 -11.79 7.54 -8.46
CA ASP A 34 -11.19 6.62 -7.50
C ASP A 34 -9.68 6.85 -7.38
N ALA A 35 -8.97 6.95 -8.52
CA ALA A 35 -7.55 7.24 -8.53
C ALA A 35 -7.24 8.59 -7.84
N PHE A 36 -8.05 9.61 -8.09
CA PHE A 36 -7.93 10.93 -7.46
C PHE A 36 -8.08 10.85 -5.94
N ALA A 37 -9.14 10.21 -5.45
CA ALA A 37 -9.36 10.05 -4.02
C ALA A 37 -8.23 9.27 -3.34
N LYS A 38 -7.73 8.20 -3.98
CA LYS A 38 -6.59 7.41 -3.48
C LYS A 38 -5.29 8.21 -3.46
N SER A 39 -5.00 9.03 -4.49
CA SER A 39 -3.75 9.80 -4.55
C SER A 39 -3.56 10.76 -3.37
N ILE A 40 -4.66 11.18 -2.73
CA ILE A 40 -4.66 12.02 -1.53
C ILE A 40 -4.32 11.22 -0.27
N LEU A 41 -4.68 9.92 -0.21
CA LEU A 41 -4.42 9.04 0.96
C LEU A 41 -2.93 8.86 1.23
N PHE A 42 -2.08 8.90 0.20
CA PHE A 42 -0.62 8.80 0.35
C PHE A 42 -0.07 9.85 1.33
N TYR A 43 -0.55 11.10 1.24
CA TYR A 43 -0.13 12.15 2.17
C TYR A 43 -0.59 11.89 3.60
N GLU A 44 -1.77 11.31 3.78
CA GLU A 44 -2.23 10.92 5.11
C GLU A 44 -1.38 9.79 5.71
N ALA A 45 -0.86 8.89 4.89
CA ALA A 45 0.07 7.84 5.30
C ALA A 45 1.46 8.37 5.66
N SER A 46 1.92 9.42 4.98
CA SER A 46 3.23 10.07 5.21
C SER A 46 3.21 11.12 6.33
N TRP A 47 2.06 11.34 6.97
CA TRP A 47 1.86 12.33 8.05
C TRP A 47 2.79 12.08 9.23
N CYS A 48 3.47 13.13 9.72
CA CYS A 48 4.39 13.11 10.86
C CYS A 48 3.85 13.99 11.99
N GLY A 49 4.18 13.64 13.24
CA GLY A 49 3.83 14.44 14.40
C GLY A 49 2.91 13.73 15.39
N PRO A 50 2.47 14.44 16.45
CA PRO A 50 1.66 13.88 17.53
C PRO A 50 0.24 13.47 17.10
N ASP A 51 -0.23 13.97 15.97
CA ASP A 51 -1.55 13.72 15.40
C ASP A 51 -1.54 12.74 14.21
N ALA A 52 -0.40 12.11 13.91
CA ALA A 52 -0.33 11.04 12.94
C ALA A 52 -1.32 9.91 13.32
N GLY A 53 -2.06 9.38 12.32
CA GLY A 53 -3.16 8.43 12.56
C GLY A 53 -4.50 9.07 12.92
N ASN A 54 -4.57 10.37 13.17
CA ASN A 54 -5.81 11.12 13.36
C ASN A 54 -6.50 11.50 12.02
N ASN A 55 -6.31 10.65 11.00
CA ASN A 55 -6.84 10.81 9.65
C ASN A 55 -7.49 9.47 9.20
N ARG A 56 -7.63 9.23 7.90
CA ARG A 56 -8.21 7.97 7.38
C ARG A 56 -7.26 6.78 7.52
N ILE A 57 -5.96 7.00 7.64
CA ILE A 57 -4.93 5.94 7.76
C ILE A 57 -4.77 5.56 9.23
N LYS A 58 -5.27 4.38 9.62
CA LYS A 58 -5.32 3.93 11.02
C LYS A 58 -4.13 3.09 11.46
N TRP A 59 -3.31 2.64 10.52
CA TRP A 59 -2.07 1.93 10.83
C TRP A 59 -0.89 2.87 11.17
N ARG A 60 -1.08 4.20 11.06
CA ARG A 60 -0.12 5.21 11.55
C ARG A 60 -0.50 5.67 12.95
N GLY A 61 0.51 6.09 13.72
CA GLY A 61 0.36 6.64 15.05
C GLY A 61 1.29 7.82 15.32
N PRO A 62 1.22 8.44 16.51
CA PRO A 62 2.11 9.53 16.88
C PRO A 62 3.59 9.15 16.71
N CYS A 63 4.35 10.01 16.04
CA CYS A 63 5.78 9.82 15.79
C CYS A 63 6.51 11.16 15.87
N HIS A 64 7.82 11.14 16.16
CA HIS A 64 8.71 12.30 16.15
C HIS A 64 8.20 13.50 16.98
N ILE A 65 7.59 13.18 18.13
CA ILE A 65 7.00 14.18 19.05
C ILE A 65 8.05 15.02 19.79
N GLU A 66 9.33 14.71 19.57
CA GLU A 66 10.48 15.40 20.17
C GLU A 66 11.17 16.37 19.18
N ASP A 67 10.73 16.43 17.92
CA ASP A 67 11.37 17.27 16.89
C ASP A 67 11.40 18.74 17.33
N GLY A 68 12.61 19.33 17.30
CA GLY A 68 12.89 20.70 17.71
C GLY A 68 13.24 20.90 19.19
N LYS A 69 13.16 19.87 20.05
CA LYS A 69 13.56 19.99 21.46
C LYS A 69 15.05 20.34 21.65
N ASP A 70 15.88 19.87 20.75
CA ASP A 70 17.32 20.15 20.71
C ASP A 70 17.66 21.65 20.51
N VAL A 71 16.75 22.38 19.88
CA VAL A 71 16.82 23.85 19.70
C VAL A 71 15.83 24.62 20.57
N GLY A 72 15.13 23.94 21.48
CA GLY A 72 14.19 24.55 22.45
C GLY A 72 12.85 25.00 21.84
N LEU A 73 12.44 24.42 20.72
CA LEU A 73 11.21 24.75 19.99
C LEU A 73 10.32 23.50 19.82
N ASP A 74 9.03 23.73 19.56
CA ASP A 74 8.13 22.73 19.01
C ASP A 74 8.17 22.80 17.48
N LEU A 75 8.86 21.86 16.84
CA LEU A 75 8.98 21.74 15.39
C LEU A 75 8.37 20.42 14.91
N THR A 76 7.40 19.91 15.68
CA THR A 76 6.62 18.71 15.33
C THR A 76 5.64 18.99 14.20
N GLY A 77 5.28 17.98 13.44
CA GLY A 77 4.40 18.06 12.26
C GLY A 77 5.15 17.85 10.95
N GLY A 78 4.55 18.25 9.85
CA GLY A 78 5.08 18.01 8.51
C GLY A 78 4.90 16.55 8.06
N PHE A 79 5.67 16.13 7.08
CA PHE A 79 5.54 14.83 6.44
C PHE A 79 6.90 14.14 6.32
N HIS A 80 6.90 12.81 6.41
CA HIS A 80 8.01 12.00 5.94
C HIS A 80 8.09 12.09 4.43
N ASP A 81 9.28 12.07 3.88
CA ASP A 81 9.48 12.39 2.46
C ASP A 81 9.08 11.25 1.52
N CYS A 82 9.89 10.22 1.48
CA CYS A 82 9.71 9.04 0.63
C CYS A 82 9.29 7.83 1.46
N GLY A 83 10.01 6.73 1.33
CA GLY A 83 9.85 5.57 2.20
C GLY A 83 10.63 5.64 3.51
N ASP A 84 11.43 6.68 3.71
CA ASP A 84 12.19 7.01 4.92
C ASP A 84 11.38 7.85 5.91
N HIS A 85 12.02 8.36 6.96
CA HIS A 85 11.36 9.16 8.00
C HIS A 85 11.98 10.56 8.16
N VAL A 86 12.89 10.95 7.28
CA VAL A 86 13.43 12.32 7.26
C VAL A 86 12.35 13.30 6.80
N LYS A 87 12.35 14.48 7.37
CA LYS A 87 11.60 15.62 6.87
C LYS A 87 12.55 16.50 6.06
N PHE A 88 12.68 16.25 4.76
CA PHE A 88 13.50 17.05 3.84
C PHE A 88 12.77 18.33 3.42
N GLY A 89 13.48 19.45 3.40
CA GLY A 89 12.88 20.76 3.12
C GLY A 89 12.34 20.90 1.70
N LEU A 90 13.19 20.67 0.69
CA LEU A 90 12.80 20.88 -0.72
C LEU A 90 11.57 20.08 -1.14
N PRO A 91 11.51 18.74 -0.98
CA PRO A 91 10.34 17.99 -1.41
C PRO A 91 9.07 18.36 -0.62
N GLN A 92 9.19 18.74 0.66
CA GLN A 92 8.01 19.21 1.42
C GLN A 92 7.52 20.58 0.94
N CYS A 93 8.42 21.54 0.75
CA CYS A 93 8.05 22.90 0.31
C CYS A 93 7.43 22.87 -1.08
N TYR A 94 8.05 22.14 -2.01
CA TYR A 94 7.52 21.92 -3.36
C TYR A 94 6.13 21.24 -3.31
N SER A 95 6.02 20.11 -2.61
CA SER A 95 4.75 19.36 -2.56
C SER A 95 3.61 20.17 -1.96
N ALA A 96 3.89 20.95 -0.92
CA ALA A 96 2.90 21.85 -0.33
C ALA A 96 2.44 22.91 -1.34
N SER A 97 3.37 23.56 -2.06
CA SER A 97 3.03 24.59 -3.05
C SER A 97 2.29 24.02 -4.26
N ALA A 98 2.72 22.85 -4.75
CA ALA A 98 2.08 22.15 -5.86
C ALA A 98 0.66 21.66 -5.51
N LEU A 99 0.46 21.04 -4.35
CA LEU A 99 -0.87 20.62 -3.89
C LEU A 99 -1.80 21.80 -3.65
N ALA A 100 -1.30 22.89 -3.07
CA ALA A 100 -2.08 24.11 -2.87
C ALA A 100 -2.48 24.75 -4.21
N TRP A 101 -1.59 24.69 -5.23
CA TRP A 101 -1.90 25.10 -6.58
C TRP A 101 -2.93 24.17 -7.26
N ASN A 102 -2.79 22.85 -7.10
CA ASN A 102 -3.78 21.89 -7.61
C ASN A 102 -5.18 22.17 -7.06
N TYR A 103 -5.29 22.41 -5.75
CA TYR A 103 -6.54 22.75 -5.12
C TYR A 103 -7.08 24.11 -5.65
N TYR A 104 -6.23 25.12 -5.80
CA TYR A 104 -6.61 26.44 -6.37
C TYR A 104 -7.18 26.30 -7.79
N GLU A 105 -6.56 25.51 -8.65
CA GLU A 105 -6.97 25.35 -10.04
C GLU A 105 -8.22 24.48 -10.22
N PHE A 106 -8.41 23.45 -9.40
CA PHE A 106 -9.49 22.47 -9.52
C PHE A 106 -10.37 22.38 -8.28
N LYS A 107 -10.49 23.47 -7.52
CA LYS A 107 -11.29 23.54 -6.28
C LYS A 107 -12.69 22.97 -6.43
N ASP A 108 -13.33 23.26 -7.56
CA ASP A 108 -14.67 22.76 -7.91
C ASP A 108 -14.72 21.24 -7.95
N VAL A 109 -13.66 20.58 -8.45
CA VAL A 109 -13.55 19.11 -8.50
C VAL A 109 -13.33 18.53 -7.11
N PHE A 110 -12.45 19.12 -6.31
CA PHE A 110 -12.23 18.68 -4.93
C PHE A 110 -13.53 18.70 -4.13
N ILE A 111 -14.34 19.75 -4.28
CA ILE A 111 -15.65 19.89 -3.61
C ILE A 111 -16.65 18.86 -4.18
N ASP A 112 -16.80 18.78 -5.50
CA ASP A 112 -17.76 17.89 -6.17
C ASP A 112 -17.50 16.41 -5.85
N LYS A 113 -16.23 16.02 -5.71
CA LYS A 113 -15.82 14.65 -5.41
C LYS A 113 -15.59 14.41 -3.91
N GLY A 114 -15.93 15.34 -3.03
CA GLY A 114 -15.85 15.20 -1.58
C GLY A 114 -14.44 15.06 -1.02
N GLN A 115 -13.43 15.57 -1.75
CA GLN A 115 -12.03 15.50 -1.35
C GLN A 115 -11.49 16.82 -0.76
N ASP A 116 -12.30 17.86 -0.76
CA ASP A 116 -11.93 19.21 -0.31
C ASP A 116 -11.44 19.25 1.14
N LYS A 117 -12.19 18.65 2.07
CA LYS A 117 -11.82 18.60 3.48
C LYS A 117 -10.49 17.84 3.74
N TYR A 118 -10.23 16.79 3.00
CA TYR A 118 -9.01 16.00 3.16
C TYR A 118 -7.80 16.77 2.64
N MET A 119 -7.93 17.37 1.45
CA MET A 119 -6.85 18.21 0.89
C MET A 119 -6.59 19.44 1.75
N LEU A 120 -7.62 20.13 2.23
CA LEU A 120 -7.45 21.29 3.11
C LEU A 120 -6.78 20.91 4.45
N ASN A 121 -7.06 19.73 5.00
CA ASN A 121 -6.36 19.24 6.18
C ASN A 121 -4.87 18.99 5.90
N ILE A 122 -4.55 18.39 4.76
CA ILE A 122 -3.16 18.15 4.34
C ILE A 122 -2.42 19.48 4.17
N LEU A 123 -3.02 20.43 3.44
CA LEU A 123 -2.44 21.76 3.25
C LEU A 123 -2.26 22.51 4.57
N LYS A 124 -3.23 22.38 5.48
CA LYS A 124 -3.13 22.98 6.79
C LYS A 124 -2.01 22.36 7.62
N HIS A 125 -1.80 21.05 7.56
CA HIS A 125 -0.72 20.38 8.27
C HIS A 125 0.66 20.85 7.76
N PHE A 126 0.85 20.97 6.44
CA PHE A 126 2.06 21.57 5.86
C PHE A 126 2.27 23.00 6.35
N THR A 127 1.25 23.84 6.28
CA THR A 127 1.39 25.26 6.62
C THR A 127 1.49 25.51 8.12
N ASP A 128 0.84 24.72 8.97
CA ASP A 128 1.05 24.75 10.42
C ASP A 128 2.50 24.41 10.78
N TYR A 129 3.06 23.41 10.11
CA TYR A 129 4.46 23.03 10.29
C TYR A 129 5.41 24.14 9.83
N PHE A 130 5.22 24.73 8.64
CA PHE A 130 6.06 25.84 8.17
C PHE A 130 6.01 27.06 9.10
N LEU A 131 4.82 27.37 9.65
CA LEU A 131 4.66 28.44 10.64
C LEU A 131 5.43 28.19 11.94
N LYS A 132 5.60 26.93 12.36
CA LYS A 132 6.46 26.56 13.48
C LYS A 132 7.94 26.67 13.11
N CYS A 133 8.28 26.19 11.90
CA CYS A 133 9.66 26.18 11.40
C CYS A 133 10.23 27.58 11.08
N PHE A 134 9.37 28.59 11.02
CA PHE A 134 9.73 29.99 10.79
C PHE A 134 9.43 30.86 12.03
N PRO A 135 10.19 30.69 13.16
CA PRO A 135 9.88 31.35 14.42
C PRO A 135 10.16 32.86 14.41
N ASN A 136 10.97 33.34 13.47
CA ASN A 136 11.30 34.75 13.28
C ASN A 136 11.68 35.00 11.79
N LYS A 137 11.84 36.29 11.41
CA LYS A 137 12.03 36.73 10.01
C LYS A 137 13.34 36.30 9.35
N THR A 138 14.27 35.68 10.07
CA THR A 138 15.61 35.35 9.57
C THR A 138 16.06 33.93 9.90
N THR A 139 15.12 33.06 10.32
CA THR A 139 15.44 31.68 10.68
C THR A 139 14.37 30.74 10.16
N PHE A 140 14.71 29.83 9.27
CA PHE A 140 13.79 28.82 8.76
C PHE A 140 14.43 27.44 8.89
N TYR A 141 13.86 26.61 9.77
CA TYR A 141 14.25 25.21 9.96
C TYR A 141 13.59 24.36 8.87
N TYR A 142 14.40 23.58 8.13
CA TYR A 142 13.83 22.88 6.97
C TYR A 142 14.17 21.39 6.86
N GLN A 143 15.12 20.86 7.69
CA GLN A 143 15.38 19.42 7.71
C GLN A 143 15.47 18.88 9.15
N PHE A 144 14.80 17.73 9.39
CA PHE A 144 14.78 17.01 10.66
C PHE A 144 15.12 15.54 10.43
N GLY A 145 16.09 15.05 11.21
CA GLY A 145 16.73 13.77 10.98
C GLY A 145 17.95 13.89 10.05
N GLU A 146 18.99 13.14 10.38
CA GLU A 146 20.19 13.00 9.56
C GLU A 146 19.96 11.86 8.56
N GLY A 147 20.13 12.13 7.26
CA GLY A 147 19.72 11.24 6.19
C GLY A 147 20.31 9.83 6.28
N ASN A 148 21.64 9.70 6.46
CA ASN A 148 22.26 8.37 6.50
C ASN A 148 21.88 7.56 7.73
N THR A 149 21.73 8.21 8.89
CA THR A 149 21.28 7.56 10.12
C THR A 149 19.84 7.06 9.98
N ASP A 150 18.96 7.87 9.39
CA ASP A 150 17.57 7.51 9.13
C ASP A 150 17.48 6.35 8.14
N HIS A 151 18.20 6.45 7.02
CA HIS A 151 18.21 5.40 6.00
C HIS A 151 18.76 4.07 6.48
N ALA A 152 19.56 4.07 7.54
CA ALA A 152 20.05 2.86 8.18
C ALA A 152 18.97 2.12 9.01
N TYR A 153 17.86 2.79 9.32
CA TYR A 153 16.75 2.19 10.06
C TYR A 153 15.64 1.73 9.10
N TRP A 154 15.28 0.44 9.15
CA TRP A 154 14.13 -0.09 8.44
C TRP A 154 13.08 -0.58 9.42
N GLY A 155 12.07 0.21 9.64
CA GLY A 155 10.98 -0.05 10.59
C GLY A 155 10.02 1.13 10.66
N PRO A 156 8.95 1.03 11.45
CA PRO A 156 7.96 2.09 11.56
C PRO A 156 8.49 3.31 12.33
N PRO A 157 8.10 4.53 11.96
CA PRO A 157 8.58 5.76 12.62
C PRO A 157 8.10 5.89 14.08
N GLU A 158 7.01 5.23 14.44
CA GLU A 158 6.46 5.19 15.79
C GLU A 158 7.40 4.51 16.81
N LEU A 159 8.31 3.66 16.33
CA LEU A 159 9.26 2.89 17.14
C LEU A 159 10.71 3.39 17.04
N GLN A 160 10.94 4.44 16.27
CA GLN A 160 12.27 5.00 16.06
C GLN A 160 12.87 5.55 17.35
N THR A 161 14.06 5.08 17.76
CA THR A 161 14.70 5.40 19.05
C THR A 161 16.02 6.14 18.92
N TYR A 162 16.61 6.23 17.73
CA TYR A 162 17.87 6.93 17.52
C TYR A 162 17.68 8.45 17.57
N ASN A 163 18.80 9.16 17.82
CA ASN A 163 18.81 10.62 17.89
C ASN A 163 18.37 11.24 16.56
N ARG A 164 17.39 12.14 16.63
CA ARG A 164 16.81 12.82 15.48
C ARG A 164 17.03 14.34 15.63
N PRO A 165 18.17 14.87 15.14
CA PRO A 165 18.48 16.28 15.32
C PRO A 165 17.65 17.17 14.39
N THR A 166 17.48 18.43 14.81
CA THR A 166 17.15 19.54 13.91
C THR A 166 18.38 19.80 13.03
N TYR A 167 18.34 19.28 11.79
CA TYR A 167 19.58 19.07 11.02
C TYR A 167 20.02 20.27 10.20
N PHE A 168 19.10 20.87 9.43
CA PHE A 168 19.41 22.07 8.64
C PHE A 168 18.49 23.24 8.97
N VAL A 169 19.09 24.44 8.95
CA VAL A 169 18.42 25.71 9.20
C VAL A 169 18.94 26.78 8.25
N ALA A 170 18.05 27.51 7.60
CA ALA A 170 18.39 28.68 6.83
C ALA A 170 18.49 29.93 7.74
N THR A 171 19.58 30.66 7.62
CA THR A 171 19.88 31.93 8.29
C THR A 171 20.53 32.91 7.32
N PRO A 172 20.76 34.17 7.69
CA PRO A 172 21.52 35.10 6.82
C PRO A 172 22.90 34.58 6.41
N GLU A 173 23.55 33.79 7.26
CA GLU A 173 24.89 33.21 7.03
C GLU A 173 24.86 31.89 6.28
N LYS A 174 23.73 31.20 6.35
CA LYS A 174 23.46 29.92 5.70
C LYS A 174 22.13 30.04 4.94
N PRO A 175 22.14 30.59 3.73
CA PRO A 175 20.91 30.85 3.00
C PRO A 175 20.16 29.56 2.60
N GLY A 176 18.91 29.71 2.22
CA GLY A 176 18.04 28.65 1.71
C GLY A 176 16.90 29.30 0.92
N SER A 177 17.25 30.00 -0.17
CA SER A 177 16.29 30.75 -0.97
C SER A 177 15.31 29.85 -1.72
N ASP A 178 15.75 28.65 -2.08
CA ASP A 178 14.98 27.56 -2.67
C ASP A 178 13.83 27.12 -1.74
N VAL A 179 14.13 26.62 -0.56
CA VAL A 179 13.12 26.21 0.43
C VAL A 179 12.25 27.37 0.90
N ALA A 180 12.82 28.57 1.01
CA ALA A 180 12.07 29.77 1.40
C ALA A 180 11.07 30.22 0.32
N GLY A 181 11.47 30.15 -0.96
CA GLY A 181 10.62 30.50 -2.12
C GLY A 181 9.40 29.62 -2.24
N ASP A 182 9.60 28.30 -2.22
CA ASP A 182 8.53 27.32 -2.29
C ASP A 182 7.59 27.36 -1.07
N ALA A 183 8.15 27.46 0.14
CA ALA A 183 7.33 27.59 1.35
C ALA A 183 6.53 28.90 1.35
N ALA A 184 7.09 30.00 0.83
CA ALA A 184 6.37 31.26 0.65
C ALA A 184 5.21 31.10 -0.35
N ALA A 185 5.42 30.39 -1.47
CA ALA A 185 4.37 30.06 -2.43
C ALA A 185 3.25 29.22 -1.80
N ALA A 186 3.60 28.18 -1.03
CA ALA A 186 2.62 27.33 -0.32
C ALA A 186 1.77 28.13 0.66
N LEU A 187 2.38 28.97 1.47
CA LEU A 187 1.70 29.85 2.44
C LEU A 187 0.82 30.90 1.76
N ALA A 188 1.28 31.49 0.65
CA ALA A 188 0.50 32.44 -0.16
C ALA A 188 -0.72 31.77 -0.80
N LEU A 189 -0.54 30.56 -1.36
CA LEU A 189 -1.64 29.75 -1.89
C LEU A 189 -2.61 29.32 -0.79
N MET A 190 -2.13 29.01 0.40
CA MET A 190 -3.01 28.71 1.54
C MET A 190 -3.90 29.90 1.89
N TYR A 191 -3.41 31.13 1.81
CA TYR A 191 -4.28 32.32 1.97
C TYR A 191 -5.43 32.30 0.95
N LEU A 192 -5.16 32.08 -0.33
CA LEU A 192 -6.19 32.06 -1.38
C LEU A 192 -7.20 30.94 -1.16
N ASN A 193 -6.74 29.78 -0.73
CA ASN A 193 -7.56 28.57 -0.57
C ASN A 193 -8.40 28.59 0.72
N TYR A 194 -7.96 29.33 1.75
CA TYR A 194 -8.52 29.21 3.11
C TYR A 194 -9.18 30.49 3.65
N LYS A 195 -9.01 31.65 2.99
CA LYS A 195 -9.52 32.94 3.46
C LYS A 195 -11.04 33.01 3.65
N ASP A 196 -11.80 32.21 2.89
CA ASP A 196 -13.27 32.14 3.01
C ASP A 196 -13.71 31.13 4.09
N ILE A 197 -12.78 30.37 4.71
CA ILE A 197 -13.01 29.40 5.76
C ILE A 197 -12.56 29.94 7.12
N ASP A 198 -11.32 30.39 7.20
CA ASP A 198 -10.73 31.06 8.38
C ASP A 198 -9.80 32.18 7.91
N LEU A 199 -10.34 33.39 7.81
CA LEU A 199 -9.61 34.58 7.36
C LEU A 199 -8.39 34.86 8.26
N LYS A 200 -8.55 34.71 9.57
CA LYS A 200 -7.47 35.01 10.53
C LYS A 200 -6.26 34.06 10.33
N TYR A 201 -6.54 32.80 10.10
CA TYR A 201 -5.48 31.83 9.79
C TYR A 201 -4.85 32.11 8.42
N ALA A 202 -5.66 32.39 7.42
CA ALA A 202 -5.18 32.72 6.09
C ALA A 202 -4.29 33.99 6.10
N GLU A 203 -4.69 35.06 6.82
CA GLU A 203 -3.87 36.26 6.99
C GLU A 203 -2.54 35.97 7.69
N LYS A 204 -2.51 35.07 8.68
CA LYS A 204 -1.27 34.60 9.30
C LYS A 204 -0.34 33.91 8.30
N CYS A 205 -0.88 33.05 7.43
CA CYS A 205 -0.13 32.44 6.36
C CYS A 205 0.43 33.48 5.35
N LEU A 206 -0.40 34.44 4.95
CA LEU A 206 0.05 35.50 4.02
C LEU A 206 1.16 36.38 4.62
N ALA A 207 1.04 36.71 5.91
CA ALA A 207 2.09 37.47 6.60
C ALA A 207 3.43 36.69 6.63
N ALA A 208 3.38 35.42 6.97
CA ALA A 208 4.56 34.54 6.96
C ALA A 208 5.12 34.34 5.55
N ALA A 209 4.25 34.21 4.53
CA ALA A 209 4.66 34.11 3.12
C ALA A 209 5.49 35.33 2.68
N LYS A 210 5.02 36.53 3.03
CA LYS A 210 5.76 37.78 2.72
C LYS A 210 7.10 37.83 3.44
N ASP A 211 7.13 37.57 4.74
CA ASP A 211 8.35 37.62 5.55
C ASP A 211 9.37 36.55 5.08
N LEU A 212 8.92 35.35 4.72
CA LEU A 212 9.76 34.26 4.25
C LEU A 212 10.30 34.53 2.82
N TYR A 213 9.47 35.09 1.93
CA TYR A 213 9.93 35.57 0.63
C TYR A 213 10.99 36.67 0.78
N ASP A 214 10.72 37.68 1.64
CA ASP A 214 11.66 38.77 1.91
C ASP A 214 12.99 38.26 2.50
N PHE A 215 12.95 37.22 3.32
CA PHE A 215 14.15 36.51 3.78
C PHE A 215 14.90 35.86 2.62
N GLY A 216 14.24 35.03 1.80
CA GLY A 216 14.84 34.31 0.68
C GLY A 216 15.44 35.21 -0.40
N ILE A 217 14.76 36.34 -0.74
CA ILE A 217 15.25 37.27 -1.76
C ILE A 217 16.37 38.18 -1.25
N THR A 218 16.42 38.43 0.06
CA THR A 218 17.45 39.26 0.70
C THR A 218 18.76 38.50 0.94
N TYR A 219 18.65 37.26 1.48
CA TYR A 219 19.81 36.42 1.82
C TYR A 219 19.87 35.23 0.86
N ARG A 220 20.33 35.49 -0.35
CA ARG A 220 20.28 34.57 -1.47
C ARG A 220 21.35 33.49 -1.45
N GLY A 221 20.94 32.26 -1.72
CA GLY A 221 21.80 31.11 -1.89
C GLY A 221 21.01 29.82 -1.73
N ASN A 222 21.59 28.74 -2.23
CA ASN A 222 21.01 27.40 -2.11
C ASN A 222 21.01 26.93 -0.66
N SER A 223 20.02 26.14 -0.29
CA SER A 223 19.97 25.41 0.97
C SER A 223 21.12 24.38 1.07
N GLU A 224 21.52 24.04 2.29
CA GLU A 224 22.49 22.97 2.55
C GLU A 224 21.84 21.60 2.24
N ALA A 225 22.65 20.69 1.71
CA ALA A 225 22.25 19.31 1.41
C ALA A 225 23.36 18.34 1.79
N GLN A 226 23.00 17.13 2.21
CA GLN A 226 23.94 16.08 2.62
C GLN A 226 23.95 14.93 1.59
N GLY A 227 24.02 15.26 0.30
CA GLY A 227 23.95 14.28 -0.77
C GLY A 227 22.54 13.83 -1.16
N PHE A 228 21.53 14.28 -0.39
CA PHE A 228 20.10 14.13 -0.70
C PHE A 228 19.54 15.49 -1.09
N TYR A 229 18.75 15.57 -2.16
CA TYR A 229 18.08 16.81 -2.60
C TYR A 229 19.03 18.01 -2.73
N VAL A 230 20.12 17.81 -3.49
CA VAL A 230 21.08 18.88 -3.76
C VAL A 230 20.48 19.88 -4.75
N PRO A 231 20.18 21.14 -4.34
CA PRO A 231 19.50 22.10 -5.21
C PRO A 231 20.38 22.55 -6.36
N SER A 232 19.81 22.63 -7.56
CA SER A 232 20.50 23.18 -8.76
C SER A 232 20.48 24.70 -8.81
N GLY A 233 19.57 25.33 -8.06
CA GLY A 233 19.38 26.78 -8.01
C GLY A 233 18.35 27.18 -6.97
N TYR A 234 17.85 28.40 -7.08
CA TYR A 234 16.81 28.98 -6.23
C TYR A 234 15.97 30.04 -6.97
N TYR A 235 16.23 30.23 -8.25
CA TYR A 235 15.61 31.32 -9.03
C TYR A 235 14.14 31.06 -9.27
N ASP A 236 13.77 29.87 -9.58
CA ASP A 236 12.41 29.45 -9.90
C ASP A 236 11.51 29.41 -8.68
N GLU A 237 12.00 28.93 -7.53
CA GLU A 237 11.25 28.93 -6.28
C GLU A 237 10.98 30.37 -5.81
N LEU A 238 11.97 31.26 -5.90
CA LEU A 238 11.73 32.68 -5.62
C LEU A 238 10.76 33.30 -6.62
N MET A 239 10.85 32.99 -7.92
CA MET A 239 9.89 33.47 -8.90
C MET A 239 8.50 32.91 -8.67
N TRP A 240 8.38 31.66 -8.22
CA TRP A 240 7.11 31.02 -7.88
C TRP A 240 6.46 31.71 -6.66
N GLY A 241 7.22 31.96 -5.60
CA GLY A 241 6.80 32.73 -4.43
C GLY A 241 6.34 34.16 -4.81
N ALA A 242 7.15 34.86 -5.60
CA ALA A 242 6.82 36.20 -6.10
C ALA A 242 5.55 36.20 -6.93
N THR A 243 5.33 35.21 -7.80
CA THR A 243 4.13 35.10 -8.65
C THR A 243 2.85 35.05 -7.81
N TRP A 244 2.80 34.24 -6.77
CA TRP A 244 1.62 34.13 -5.91
C TRP A 244 1.42 35.35 -5.03
N LEU A 245 2.50 35.95 -4.53
CA LEU A 245 2.43 37.20 -3.78
C LEU A 245 1.97 38.36 -4.66
N TYR A 246 2.38 38.41 -5.93
CA TYR A 246 1.87 39.39 -6.90
C TYR A 246 0.35 39.23 -7.15
N ILE A 247 -0.10 38.01 -7.38
CA ILE A 247 -1.54 37.68 -7.58
C ILE A 247 -2.39 38.18 -6.41
N ILE A 248 -1.90 38.01 -5.17
CA ILE A 248 -2.64 38.38 -3.96
C ILE A 248 -2.61 39.87 -3.69
N THR A 249 -1.44 40.49 -3.86
CA THR A 249 -1.21 41.88 -3.38
C THR A 249 -1.29 42.93 -4.47
N ASN A 250 -1.10 42.54 -5.73
CA ASN A 250 -0.91 43.47 -6.88
C ASN A 250 0.27 44.44 -6.67
N ASP A 251 1.26 44.08 -5.80
CA ASP A 251 2.46 44.88 -5.56
C ASP A 251 3.47 44.61 -6.68
N LYS A 252 3.82 45.66 -7.42
CA LYS A 252 4.70 45.60 -8.60
C LYS A 252 6.11 45.11 -8.25
N ARG A 253 6.57 45.28 -7.01
CA ARG A 253 7.90 44.82 -6.61
C ARG A 253 8.13 43.33 -6.91
N TYR A 254 7.11 42.50 -6.76
CA TYR A 254 7.21 41.06 -7.06
C TYR A 254 7.41 40.81 -8.56
N MET A 255 6.76 41.54 -9.42
CA MET A 255 7.02 41.46 -10.87
C MET A 255 8.41 41.99 -11.23
N ASP A 256 8.88 43.07 -10.60
CA ASP A 256 10.21 43.59 -10.79
C ASP A 256 11.28 42.59 -10.34
N ASP A 257 11.05 41.90 -9.23
CA ASP A 257 11.91 40.80 -8.76
C ASP A 257 11.94 39.63 -9.76
N ILE A 258 10.76 39.22 -10.30
CA ILE A 258 10.68 38.16 -11.32
C ILE A 258 11.53 38.52 -12.54
N TYR A 259 11.39 39.71 -13.10
CA TYR A 259 12.21 40.14 -14.25
C TYR A 259 13.69 40.19 -13.91
N LYS A 260 14.05 40.63 -12.71
CA LYS A 260 15.44 40.66 -12.24
C LYS A 260 16.00 39.24 -12.14
N LEU A 261 15.27 38.29 -11.52
CA LEU A 261 15.69 36.90 -11.39
C LEU A 261 15.82 36.22 -12.75
N MET A 262 14.88 36.47 -13.69
CA MET A 262 14.99 36.00 -15.08
C MET A 262 16.27 36.50 -15.78
N ASN A 263 16.56 37.82 -15.66
CA ASN A 263 17.75 38.40 -16.29
C ASN A 263 19.04 37.80 -15.69
N GLU A 264 19.11 37.65 -14.38
CA GLU A 264 20.26 37.03 -13.68
C GLU A 264 20.47 35.57 -14.06
N LYS A 265 19.38 34.79 -14.26
CA LYS A 265 19.45 33.41 -14.74
C LYS A 265 19.73 33.28 -16.23
N GLY A 266 19.78 34.40 -16.99
CA GLY A 266 20.00 34.42 -18.45
C GLY A 266 18.75 34.10 -19.25
N MET A 267 17.56 34.30 -18.68
CA MET A 267 16.25 34.08 -19.34
C MET A 267 15.59 35.40 -19.83
N GLY A 268 16.37 36.52 -19.79
CA GLY A 268 15.85 37.86 -20.14
C GLY A 268 15.69 38.11 -21.63
N GLY A 269 16.45 37.44 -22.49
CA GLY A 269 16.45 37.59 -23.94
C GLY A 269 15.32 36.83 -24.64
N ASP A 270 15.18 37.07 -25.96
CA ASP A 270 14.06 36.49 -26.74
C ASP A 270 14.25 35.00 -27.08
N ASN A 271 15.49 34.46 -26.96
CA ASN A 271 15.83 33.08 -27.35
C ASN A 271 16.66 32.35 -26.28
N GLU A 272 16.61 32.78 -25.03
CA GLU A 272 17.55 32.31 -24.00
C GLU A 272 17.01 31.18 -23.12
N TYR A 273 15.65 30.94 -23.11
CA TYR A 273 15.08 29.84 -22.35
C TYR A 273 15.29 28.52 -23.11
N GLN A 274 16.11 27.64 -22.57
CA GLN A 274 16.40 26.31 -23.13
C GLN A 274 16.25 25.20 -22.09
N ASP A 275 15.82 25.54 -20.90
CA ASP A 275 15.59 24.56 -19.85
C ASP A 275 14.13 24.03 -19.95
N HIS A 276 14.04 22.74 -20.24
CA HIS A 276 12.75 22.05 -20.46
C HIS A 276 12.48 20.96 -19.41
N TRP A 277 13.12 21.07 -18.24
CA TRP A 277 12.74 20.22 -17.10
C TRP A 277 11.30 20.51 -16.69
N THR A 278 10.64 19.63 -15.92
CA THR A 278 9.28 19.88 -15.44
C THR A 278 9.22 19.94 -13.93
N ASN A 279 8.09 20.32 -13.40
CA ASN A 279 7.89 20.49 -11.96
C ASN A 279 8.34 19.26 -11.16
N CYS A 280 9.19 19.49 -10.19
CA CYS A 280 9.67 18.56 -9.19
C CYS A 280 10.27 19.34 -8.02
N TRP A 281 10.84 18.66 -7.04
CA TRP A 281 11.44 19.25 -5.86
C TRP A 281 12.55 20.28 -6.11
N ASP A 282 13.14 20.33 -7.29
CA ASP A 282 14.26 21.21 -7.70
C ASP A 282 13.90 22.05 -8.93
N TYR A 283 12.62 22.13 -9.29
CA TYR A 283 12.25 22.86 -10.51
C TYR A 283 10.77 23.25 -10.53
N VAL A 284 10.49 24.54 -10.63
CA VAL A 284 9.12 25.08 -10.73
C VAL A 284 8.97 26.17 -11.80
N PHE A 285 9.96 26.34 -12.71
CA PHE A 285 9.86 27.33 -13.80
C PHE A 285 8.66 27.08 -14.70
N SER A 286 8.34 25.83 -15.03
CA SER A 286 7.24 25.50 -15.95
C SER A 286 5.89 25.97 -15.44
N SER A 287 5.56 25.76 -14.18
CA SER A 287 4.35 26.27 -13.55
C SER A 287 4.37 27.79 -13.40
N THR A 288 5.53 28.36 -13.06
CA THR A 288 5.74 29.80 -12.92
C THR A 288 5.44 30.51 -14.23
N PHE A 289 6.03 30.10 -15.34
CA PHE A 289 5.80 30.72 -16.64
C PHE A 289 4.37 30.49 -17.16
N LEU A 290 3.80 29.29 -16.93
CA LEU A 290 2.40 29.08 -17.24
C LEU A 290 1.51 30.06 -16.47
N LYS A 291 1.75 30.24 -15.17
CA LYS A 291 0.94 31.17 -14.36
C LYS A 291 1.14 32.62 -14.75
N LEU A 292 2.38 33.05 -14.98
CA LEU A 292 2.70 34.41 -15.48
C LEU A 292 2.04 34.68 -16.84
N SER A 293 1.96 33.68 -17.73
CA SER A 293 1.27 33.82 -19.02
C SER A 293 -0.24 34.05 -18.91
N GLN A 294 -0.83 33.77 -17.76
CA GLN A 294 -2.27 33.95 -17.49
C GLN A 294 -2.59 35.30 -16.85
N ILE A 295 -1.61 35.93 -16.21
CA ILE A 295 -1.81 37.14 -15.40
C ILE A 295 -1.05 38.36 -15.92
N SER A 296 -0.22 38.19 -16.96
CA SER A 296 0.56 39.26 -17.58
C SER A 296 0.32 39.35 -19.09
N ASP A 297 0.31 40.55 -19.62
CA ASP A 297 0.24 40.79 -21.07
C ASP A 297 1.61 40.66 -21.78
N ASP A 298 2.71 40.40 -21.03
CA ASP A 298 4.02 40.21 -21.64
C ASP A 298 4.03 38.92 -22.48
N PRO A 299 4.18 39.00 -23.82
CA PRO A 299 4.14 37.85 -24.70
C PRO A 299 5.28 36.84 -24.44
N LYS A 300 6.34 37.26 -23.75
CA LYS A 300 7.48 36.40 -23.40
C LYS A 300 7.04 35.23 -22.53
N PHE A 301 6.24 35.45 -21.50
CA PHE A 301 5.75 34.39 -20.63
C PHE A 301 4.92 33.35 -21.37
N LYS A 302 4.02 33.80 -22.25
CA LYS A 302 3.22 32.90 -23.08
C LYS A 302 4.08 32.07 -24.03
N ARG A 303 5.09 32.72 -24.66
CA ARG A 303 6.02 32.04 -25.56
C ARG A 303 6.77 30.94 -24.82
N ILE A 304 7.38 31.23 -23.67
CA ILE A 304 8.15 30.27 -22.88
C ILE A 304 7.26 29.10 -22.45
N ALA A 305 6.07 29.36 -21.93
CA ALA A 305 5.14 28.31 -21.52
C ALA A 305 4.73 27.39 -22.69
N LEU A 306 4.48 27.96 -23.88
CA LEU A 306 4.12 27.16 -25.06
C LEU A 306 5.30 26.37 -25.62
N GLU A 307 6.50 26.95 -25.67
CA GLU A 307 7.74 26.27 -26.10
C GLU A 307 8.06 25.09 -25.18
N HIS A 308 7.90 25.25 -23.86
CA HIS A 308 8.06 24.18 -22.89
C HIS A 308 7.09 23.02 -23.16
N MET A 309 5.78 23.29 -23.25
CA MET A 309 4.76 22.26 -23.50
C MET A 309 4.96 21.58 -24.87
N ASP A 310 5.36 22.35 -25.90
CA ASP A 310 5.67 21.80 -27.23
C ASP A 310 6.88 20.87 -27.20
N TYR A 311 7.92 21.23 -26.46
CA TYR A 311 9.09 20.38 -26.24
C TYR A 311 8.70 19.04 -25.57
N TRP A 312 7.84 19.11 -24.55
CA TRP A 312 7.36 17.91 -23.88
C TRP A 312 6.55 17.02 -24.79
N MET A 313 5.65 17.56 -25.58
CA MET A 313 4.85 16.80 -26.53
C MET A 313 5.69 16.14 -27.62
N ASN A 314 6.69 16.85 -28.19
CA ASN A 314 7.32 16.48 -29.44
C ASN A 314 8.78 16.01 -29.29
N THR A 315 9.53 16.46 -28.28
CA THR A 315 10.97 16.24 -28.17
C THR A 315 11.37 15.30 -27.03
N VAL A 316 10.72 15.37 -25.87
CA VAL A 316 11.01 14.45 -24.76
C VAL A 316 10.86 13.00 -25.22
N LYS A 317 11.87 12.19 -24.91
CA LYS A 317 11.89 10.75 -25.26
C LYS A 317 10.59 10.09 -24.86
N THR A 318 10.08 9.24 -25.77
CA THR A 318 8.88 8.44 -25.47
C THR A 318 9.30 6.98 -25.39
N THR A 319 8.87 6.25 -24.36
CA THR A 319 9.09 4.82 -24.25
C THR A 319 8.30 4.05 -25.34
N PRO A 320 8.60 2.79 -25.62
CA PRO A 320 7.82 2.00 -26.58
C PRO A 320 6.33 1.95 -26.23
N GLY A 321 5.97 1.94 -24.95
CA GLY A 321 4.59 1.94 -24.46
C GLY A 321 3.90 3.29 -24.44
N GLY A 322 4.61 4.39 -24.68
CA GLY A 322 4.02 5.72 -24.83
C GLY A 322 4.25 6.69 -23.67
N LEU A 323 5.01 6.33 -22.63
CA LEU A 323 5.34 7.25 -21.52
C LEU A 323 6.41 8.25 -21.95
N LYS A 324 6.24 9.50 -21.58
CA LYS A 324 7.31 10.50 -21.69
C LYS A 324 8.37 10.25 -20.62
N TRP A 325 9.60 9.97 -21.04
CA TRP A 325 10.70 9.57 -20.17
C TRP A 325 11.79 10.67 -20.14
N LEU A 326 11.87 11.38 -19.02
CA LEU A 326 12.83 12.49 -18.86
C LEU A 326 14.16 11.99 -18.30
N THR A 327 14.13 11.23 -17.23
CA THR A 327 15.29 10.70 -16.51
C THR A 327 14.99 9.36 -15.85
N GLY A 328 16.01 8.65 -15.33
CA GLY A 328 15.92 7.28 -14.84
C GLY A 328 15.50 7.11 -13.39
N TRP A 329 15.18 8.17 -12.65
CA TRP A 329 14.76 8.08 -11.24
C TRP A 329 13.45 8.83 -11.03
N GLY A 330 12.47 8.19 -10.39
CA GLY A 330 11.15 8.79 -10.20
C GLY A 330 10.43 9.07 -11.53
N VAL A 331 10.56 8.15 -12.48
CA VAL A 331 10.17 8.35 -13.89
C VAL A 331 8.74 8.86 -14.04
N CYS A 332 7.79 8.27 -13.31
CA CYS A 332 6.37 8.58 -13.43
C CYS A 332 5.99 9.98 -12.91
N LYS A 333 6.78 10.56 -11.99
CA LYS A 333 6.45 11.88 -11.42
C LYS A 333 6.50 13.01 -12.47
N TYR A 334 7.43 12.94 -13.41
CA TYR A 334 7.60 13.97 -14.42
C TYR A 334 6.44 14.06 -15.41
N PRO A 335 6.02 12.98 -16.10
CA PRO A 335 4.83 13.05 -16.94
C PRO A 335 3.55 13.31 -16.16
N ALA A 336 3.48 12.95 -14.87
CA ALA A 336 2.34 13.32 -14.01
C ALA A 336 2.31 14.83 -13.75
N ALA A 337 3.43 15.44 -13.39
CA ALA A 337 3.56 16.89 -13.18
C ALA A 337 3.29 17.67 -14.48
N GLU A 338 3.85 17.20 -15.59
CA GLU A 338 3.58 17.84 -16.90
C GLU A 338 2.13 17.71 -17.31
N SER A 339 1.47 16.59 -16.99
CA SER A 339 0.03 16.41 -17.24
C SER A 339 -0.81 17.43 -16.46
N MET A 340 -0.41 17.78 -15.24
CA MET A 340 -1.07 18.87 -14.49
C MET A 340 -0.91 20.20 -15.19
N ILE A 341 0.28 20.56 -15.65
CA ILE A 341 0.58 21.79 -16.40
C ILE A 341 -0.30 21.86 -17.66
N MET A 342 -0.35 20.78 -18.44
CA MET A 342 -1.15 20.66 -19.65
C MET A 342 -2.66 20.84 -19.38
N LEU A 343 -3.16 20.27 -18.28
CA LEU A 343 -4.58 20.37 -17.90
C LEU A 343 -4.95 21.77 -17.43
N VAL A 344 -4.06 22.47 -16.72
CA VAL A 344 -4.27 23.89 -16.39
C VAL A 344 -4.28 24.74 -17.64
N HIS A 345 -3.40 24.47 -18.59
CA HIS A 345 -3.41 25.19 -19.87
C HIS A 345 -4.68 24.89 -20.69
N TYR A 346 -5.08 23.61 -20.77
CA TYR A 346 -6.32 23.19 -21.44
C TYR A 346 -7.55 23.87 -20.82
N LYS A 347 -7.64 23.92 -19.49
CA LYS A 347 -8.73 24.59 -18.77
C LYS A 347 -8.94 26.04 -19.25
N ASN A 348 -7.85 26.73 -19.59
CA ASN A 348 -7.90 28.13 -19.99
C ASN A 348 -8.07 28.33 -21.49
N THR A 349 -7.64 27.38 -22.34
CA THR A 349 -7.62 27.55 -23.80
C THR A 349 -8.60 26.66 -24.54
N GLY A 350 -8.98 25.53 -24.00
CA GLY A 350 -9.81 24.53 -24.66
C GLY A 350 -9.07 23.74 -25.76
N GLU A 351 -7.75 23.90 -25.91
CA GLU A 351 -6.96 23.20 -26.94
C GLU A 351 -6.78 21.72 -26.62
N LYS A 352 -7.56 20.87 -27.27
CA LYS A 352 -7.70 19.43 -26.97
C LYS A 352 -6.37 18.64 -26.93
N LYS A 353 -5.36 19.04 -27.69
CA LYS A 353 -4.06 18.34 -27.72
C LYS A 353 -3.41 18.21 -26.32
N TYR A 354 -3.61 19.20 -25.46
CA TYR A 354 -3.09 19.21 -24.09
C TYR A 354 -3.85 18.24 -23.17
N LEU A 355 -5.18 18.17 -23.33
CA LEU A 355 -6.00 17.19 -22.65
C LEU A 355 -5.66 15.77 -23.08
N ASP A 356 -5.46 15.54 -24.39
CA ASP A 356 -5.12 14.23 -24.95
C ASP A 356 -3.74 13.77 -24.48
N PHE A 357 -2.76 14.69 -24.40
CA PHE A 357 -1.44 14.41 -23.82
C PHE A 357 -1.57 13.96 -22.37
N ALA A 358 -2.21 14.77 -21.52
CA ALA A 358 -2.35 14.45 -20.10
C ALA A 358 -3.08 13.11 -19.88
N LYS A 359 -4.18 12.88 -20.62
CA LYS A 359 -4.90 11.60 -20.57
C LYS A 359 -3.99 10.44 -20.95
N GLY A 360 -3.22 10.57 -22.02
CA GLY A 360 -2.32 9.51 -22.48
C GLY A 360 -1.26 9.13 -21.46
N GLN A 361 -0.67 10.10 -20.79
CA GLN A 361 0.37 9.88 -19.77
C GLN A 361 -0.23 9.28 -18.49
N ILE A 362 -1.35 9.79 -18.01
CA ILE A 362 -2.02 9.27 -16.82
C ILE A 362 -2.63 7.88 -17.08
N ASP A 363 -3.22 7.63 -18.27
CA ASP A 363 -3.68 6.29 -18.66
C ASP A 363 -2.53 5.25 -18.60
N TYR A 364 -1.33 5.65 -19.07
CA TYR A 364 -0.16 4.79 -18.98
C TYR A 364 0.17 4.47 -17.50
N ILE A 365 0.23 5.50 -16.64
CA ILE A 365 0.49 5.33 -15.20
C ILE A 365 -0.56 4.42 -14.56
N LEU A 366 -1.83 4.54 -14.92
CA LEU A 366 -2.92 3.76 -14.35
C LEU A 366 -3.07 2.34 -14.93
N GLY A 367 -2.23 1.93 -15.90
CA GLY A 367 -2.16 0.55 -16.37
C GLY A 367 -2.32 0.35 -17.88
N LYS A 368 -2.54 1.40 -18.69
CA LYS A 368 -2.54 1.31 -20.15
C LYS A 368 -1.10 1.30 -20.69
N ASN A 369 -0.31 0.35 -20.23
CA ASN A 369 1.10 0.19 -20.52
C ASN A 369 1.43 -1.27 -20.87
N PRO A 370 2.64 -1.60 -21.37
CA PRO A 370 3.01 -2.97 -21.74
C PRO A 370 2.90 -3.99 -20.62
N LYS A 371 3.10 -3.59 -19.36
CA LYS A 371 2.98 -4.47 -18.18
C LYS A 371 1.52 -4.67 -17.74
N LYS A 372 0.56 -3.88 -18.27
CA LYS A 372 -0.84 -3.83 -17.82
C LYS A 372 -0.94 -3.66 -16.30
N MET A 373 -0.06 -2.86 -15.73
CA MET A 373 0.12 -2.64 -14.30
C MET A 373 -0.07 -1.15 -13.99
N SER A 374 -0.88 -0.84 -12.99
CA SER A 374 -0.89 0.50 -12.42
C SER A 374 0.43 0.77 -11.72
N TYR A 375 1.03 1.94 -11.93
CA TYR A 375 2.15 2.42 -11.11
C TYR A 375 1.69 3.25 -9.91
N MET A 376 0.40 3.25 -9.66
CA MET A 376 -0.24 3.78 -8.47
C MET A 376 -0.66 2.62 -7.57
N VAL A 377 -0.09 2.54 -6.38
CA VAL A 377 -0.35 1.47 -5.41
C VAL A 377 -1.83 1.43 -5.01
N GLY A 378 -2.40 0.23 -4.98
CA GLY A 378 -3.80 0.02 -4.60
C GLY A 378 -4.83 0.47 -5.64
N PHE A 379 -4.43 0.77 -6.88
CA PHE A 379 -5.35 1.10 -7.96
C PHE A 379 -5.45 -0.04 -8.99
N GLY A 380 -6.66 -0.52 -9.23
CA GLY A 380 -6.90 -1.69 -10.08
C GLY A 380 -6.44 -3.00 -9.43
N ASP A 381 -6.41 -4.07 -10.21
CA ASP A 381 -6.08 -5.41 -9.70
C ASP A 381 -4.56 -5.67 -9.72
N ASN A 382 -3.86 -5.07 -10.67
CA ASN A 382 -2.41 -5.23 -10.86
C ASN A 382 -1.69 -3.92 -10.55
N TYR A 383 -1.03 -3.86 -9.40
CA TYR A 383 -0.28 -2.69 -8.90
C TYR A 383 0.94 -3.17 -8.10
N PRO A 384 1.95 -2.31 -7.83
CA PRO A 384 3.14 -2.65 -7.05
C PRO A 384 2.80 -3.20 -5.67
N LYS A 385 3.39 -4.35 -5.32
CA LYS A 385 3.21 -5.01 -4.02
C LYS A 385 4.38 -4.77 -3.08
N PHE A 386 5.50 -4.28 -3.62
CA PHE A 386 6.76 -4.07 -2.91
C PHE A 386 7.26 -2.63 -3.04
N PRO A 387 6.43 -1.59 -2.78
CA PRO A 387 6.92 -0.23 -2.78
C PRO A 387 7.99 -0.05 -1.69
N HIS A 388 9.01 0.77 -1.97
CA HIS A 388 10.07 1.06 -1.02
C HIS A 388 9.58 2.04 0.04
N HIS A 389 8.87 1.53 1.08
CA HIS A 389 8.26 2.37 2.12
C HIS A 389 8.29 1.68 3.49
N ARG A 390 9.12 2.18 4.42
CA ARG A 390 9.40 1.56 5.72
C ARG A 390 8.17 1.40 6.60
N ALA A 391 7.35 2.44 6.72
CA ALA A 391 6.17 2.40 7.57
C ALA A 391 5.09 1.44 7.04
N ALA A 392 4.89 1.37 5.72
CA ALA A 392 3.91 0.49 5.09
C ALA A 392 4.36 -0.97 5.05
N SER A 393 5.67 -1.24 5.05
CA SER A 393 6.20 -2.60 4.99
C SER A 393 5.72 -3.48 6.14
N GLY A 394 5.43 -2.90 7.30
CA GLY A 394 5.04 -3.64 8.51
C GLY A 394 6.15 -4.53 9.05
N MET A 395 7.39 -4.31 8.64
CA MET A 395 8.55 -5.02 9.17
C MET A 395 8.77 -4.66 10.62
N LEU A 396 9.10 -5.65 11.43
CA LEU A 396 9.29 -5.51 12.87
C LEU A 396 10.70 -5.12 13.25
N GLU A 397 11.69 -5.63 12.51
CA GLU A 397 13.13 -5.35 12.67
C GLU A 397 13.86 -5.70 11.38
N GLY A 398 14.93 -4.99 11.09
CA GLY A 398 15.92 -5.39 10.09
C GLY A 398 15.94 -4.52 8.83
N TRP A 399 17.01 -4.76 8.06
CA TRP A 399 17.18 -4.21 6.72
C TRP A 399 16.45 -5.06 5.68
N PRO A 400 16.08 -4.44 4.55
CA PRO A 400 15.74 -5.17 3.36
C PRO A 400 16.90 -6.14 3.02
N GLY A 401 16.75 -7.46 3.10
CA GLY A 401 17.77 -8.53 2.98
C GLY A 401 17.43 -9.77 3.74
N ASP A 402 16.55 -9.58 4.69
CA ASP A 402 16.01 -10.64 5.49
C ASP A 402 14.86 -11.36 4.76
N GLU A 403 14.49 -12.56 5.18
CA GLU A 403 13.43 -13.38 4.54
C GLU A 403 12.07 -12.69 4.44
N THR A 404 11.85 -11.64 5.25
CA THR A 404 10.65 -10.80 5.23
C THR A 404 10.54 -9.86 4.03
N LYS A 405 11.61 -9.64 3.27
CA LYS A 405 11.64 -8.77 2.08
C LYS A 405 10.82 -9.24 0.90
N GLN A 406 10.59 -10.53 0.82
CA GLN A 406 9.83 -11.12 -0.29
C GLN A 406 8.32 -11.17 -0.03
N ALA A 407 7.90 -10.72 1.15
CA ALA A 407 6.48 -10.55 1.44
C ALA A 407 5.99 -9.20 0.92
N PRO A 408 4.81 -9.13 0.29
CA PRO A 408 4.16 -7.87 -0.03
C PRO A 408 4.05 -6.97 1.20
N GLU A 409 4.00 -5.65 0.99
CA GLU A 409 3.79 -4.74 2.10
C GLU A 409 2.53 -5.10 2.90
N ARG A 410 2.66 -5.02 4.22
CA ARG A 410 1.58 -5.36 5.14
C ARG A 410 0.41 -4.37 5.05
N HIS A 411 0.74 -3.09 4.87
CA HIS A 411 -0.24 -2.03 4.70
C HIS A 411 -0.20 -1.53 3.26
N ILE A 412 -1.28 -1.69 2.52
CA ILE A 412 -1.36 -1.16 1.17
C ILE A 412 -1.23 0.37 1.23
N LEU A 413 -0.16 0.89 0.65
CA LEU A 413 0.11 2.33 0.59
C LEU A 413 -0.76 2.98 -0.51
N TYR A 414 -2.06 2.97 -0.30
CA TYR A 414 -3.03 3.42 -1.30
C TYR A 414 -2.71 4.78 -1.87
N GLY A 415 -2.67 4.84 -3.19
CA GLY A 415 -2.53 6.08 -3.93
C GLY A 415 -1.11 6.57 -4.11
N ALA A 416 -0.11 5.88 -3.55
CA ALA A 416 1.28 6.22 -3.78
C ALA A 416 1.70 5.97 -5.22
N LEU A 417 2.33 6.96 -5.85
CA LEU A 417 2.98 6.81 -7.14
C LEU A 417 4.39 6.28 -6.94
N VAL A 418 4.68 5.12 -7.51
CA VAL A 418 6.05 4.58 -7.51
C VAL A 418 6.90 5.20 -8.62
N GLY A 419 8.22 5.01 -8.55
CA GLY A 419 9.17 5.48 -9.57
C GLY A 419 8.78 5.12 -10.99
N GLY A 420 8.27 3.89 -11.19
CA GLY A 420 7.71 3.44 -12.47
C GLY A 420 8.73 2.78 -13.40
N ALA A 421 8.35 2.59 -14.66
CA ALA A 421 9.12 1.85 -15.65
C ALA A 421 10.35 2.62 -16.17
N ASP A 422 11.34 1.88 -16.62
CA ASP A 422 12.52 2.43 -17.28
C ASP A 422 12.22 2.90 -18.73
N ALA A 423 13.25 3.34 -19.43
CA ALA A 423 13.17 3.83 -20.81
C ALA A 423 12.72 2.78 -21.83
N ASN A 424 12.62 1.52 -21.46
CA ASN A 424 12.19 0.38 -22.28
C ASN A 424 10.88 -0.24 -21.78
N ASP A 425 10.16 0.42 -20.89
CA ASP A 425 8.94 -0.05 -20.22
C ASP A 425 9.16 -1.26 -19.27
N GLU A 426 10.41 -1.50 -18.83
CA GLU A 426 10.68 -2.55 -17.85
C GLU A 426 10.47 -2.01 -16.43
N TYR A 427 9.83 -2.82 -15.58
CA TYR A 427 9.56 -2.54 -14.17
C TYR A 427 9.88 -3.77 -13.32
N ILE A 428 10.53 -3.54 -12.20
CA ILE A 428 10.88 -4.58 -11.22
C ILE A 428 10.19 -4.23 -9.90
N ASP A 429 9.22 -5.04 -9.50
CA ASP A 429 8.50 -4.90 -8.23
C ASP A 429 9.28 -5.57 -7.11
N ASP A 430 10.26 -4.87 -6.56
CA ASP A 430 11.17 -5.34 -5.52
C ASP A 430 11.54 -4.14 -4.63
N VAL A 431 11.36 -4.29 -3.33
CA VAL A 431 11.61 -3.22 -2.35
C VAL A 431 13.05 -2.67 -2.40
N GLU A 432 14.04 -3.48 -2.83
CA GLU A 432 15.42 -3.03 -2.98
C GLU A 432 15.71 -2.31 -4.31
N LYS A 433 14.78 -2.37 -5.24
CA LYS A 433 14.88 -1.70 -6.53
C LYS A 433 14.24 -0.31 -6.46
N TYR A 434 14.62 0.46 -5.44
CA TYR A 434 14.04 1.76 -5.12
C TYR A 434 13.91 2.73 -6.30
N VAL A 435 14.77 2.65 -7.32
CA VAL A 435 14.61 3.44 -8.56
C VAL A 435 13.25 3.21 -9.22
N TYR A 436 12.70 1.98 -9.11
CA TYR A 436 11.38 1.61 -9.64
C TYR A 436 10.27 1.77 -8.61
N THR A 437 10.54 1.41 -7.34
CA THR A 437 9.53 1.16 -6.31
C THR A 437 9.42 2.25 -5.25
N GLU A 438 10.35 3.21 -5.20
CA GLU A 438 10.28 4.35 -4.29
C GLU A 438 9.04 5.20 -4.55
N THR A 439 8.47 5.71 -3.48
CA THR A 439 7.35 6.67 -3.46
C THR A 439 7.83 7.97 -2.83
N GLY A 440 7.22 9.09 -3.13
CA GLY A 440 7.68 10.37 -2.59
C GLY A 440 6.61 11.45 -2.57
N LEU A 441 6.76 12.42 -1.68
CA LEU A 441 5.85 13.55 -1.60
C LEU A 441 5.74 14.27 -2.95
N ASP A 442 6.90 14.53 -3.58
CA ASP A 442 6.98 15.20 -4.87
C ASP A 442 6.47 14.32 -6.04
N TYR A 443 6.54 12.97 -5.89
CA TYR A 443 6.01 12.06 -6.92
C TYR A 443 4.50 12.20 -7.07
N ASN A 444 3.79 12.28 -5.95
CA ASN A 444 2.34 12.38 -5.93
C ASN A 444 1.81 13.78 -6.23
N ALA A 445 2.59 14.83 -6.01
CA ALA A 445 2.10 16.21 -6.10
C ALA A 445 1.49 16.53 -7.48
N GLY A 446 2.20 16.23 -8.56
CA GLY A 446 1.70 16.38 -9.92
C GLY A 446 0.55 15.43 -10.25
N LEU A 447 0.60 14.19 -9.76
CA LEU A 447 -0.43 13.18 -9.99
C LEU A 447 -1.79 13.60 -9.43
N VAL A 448 -1.84 14.14 -8.22
CA VAL A 448 -3.09 14.64 -7.60
C VAL A 448 -3.76 15.68 -8.50
N GLY A 449 -3.00 16.66 -8.99
CA GLY A 449 -3.53 17.70 -9.87
C GLY A 449 -3.97 17.18 -11.24
N ALA A 450 -3.20 16.27 -11.82
CA ALA A 450 -3.55 15.64 -13.10
C ALA A 450 -4.83 14.81 -12.98
N LEU A 451 -4.97 14.03 -11.89
CA LEU A 451 -6.18 13.24 -11.63
C LEU A 451 -7.40 14.12 -11.31
N ALA A 452 -7.23 15.23 -10.59
CA ALA A 452 -8.29 16.22 -10.40
C ALA A 452 -8.77 16.79 -11.76
N GLY A 453 -7.82 17.19 -12.61
CA GLY A 453 -8.15 17.70 -13.96
C GLY A 453 -8.83 16.65 -14.83
N LEU A 454 -8.35 15.40 -14.87
CA LEU A 454 -9.01 14.34 -15.63
C LEU A 454 -10.37 13.96 -15.05
N SER A 455 -10.53 13.99 -13.72
CA SER A 455 -11.84 13.81 -13.08
C SER A 455 -12.86 14.87 -13.47
N LYS A 456 -12.41 16.10 -13.78
CA LYS A 456 -13.27 17.17 -14.29
C LYS A 456 -13.86 16.84 -15.67
N TYR A 457 -13.06 16.24 -16.55
CA TYR A 457 -13.43 16.06 -17.96
C TYR A 457 -13.92 14.66 -18.30
N TYR A 458 -13.55 13.65 -17.51
CA TYR A 458 -13.84 12.23 -17.76
C TYR A 458 -14.38 11.51 -16.53
N GLY A 459 -14.52 12.19 -15.38
CA GLY A 459 -14.87 11.57 -14.10
C GLY A 459 -16.38 11.61 -13.84
N ASP A 460 -17.15 10.80 -14.53
CA ASP A 460 -18.57 10.52 -14.27
C ASP A 460 -18.78 9.47 -13.15
N GLY A 461 -17.70 8.85 -12.66
CA GLY A 461 -17.69 7.89 -11.56
C GLY A 461 -17.87 8.54 -10.19
N GLN A 462 -18.39 7.76 -9.24
CA GLN A 462 -18.41 8.12 -7.81
C GLN A 462 -17.11 7.64 -7.13
N VAL A 463 -16.69 8.34 -6.08
CA VAL A 463 -15.70 7.79 -5.15
C VAL A 463 -16.32 6.54 -4.53
N PRO A 464 -15.64 5.38 -4.54
CA PRO A 464 -16.14 4.19 -3.85
C PRO A 464 -16.45 4.51 -2.38
N GLU A 465 -17.59 4.03 -1.86
CA GLU A 465 -17.97 4.23 -0.45
C GLU A 465 -16.98 3.58 0.51
N GLU A 466 -16.27 2.56 0.06
CA GLU A 466 -15.25 1.89 0.85
C GLU A 466 -13.99 2.77 0.93
N THR A 467 -13.80 3.39 2.06
CA THR A 467 -12.45 3.79 2.47
C THR A 467 -11.59 2.54 2.46
N PRO A 468 -10.37 2.58 1.87
CA PRO A 468 -9.47 1.45 1.90
C PRO A 468 -9.39 0.92 3.32
N GLY A 469 -9.92 -0.29 3.55
CA GLY A 469 -10.04 -0.85 4.88
C GLY A 469 -8.68 -1.03 5.53
N ILE A 470 -8.66 -0.98 6.83
CA ILE A 470 -7.55 -1.56 7.59
C ILE A 470 -7.54 -3.04 7.21
N GLU A 471 -6.42 -3.52 6.66
CA GLU A 471 -6.22 -4.95 6.43
C GLU A 471 -6.45 -5.70 7.75
N GLY A 472 -7.04 -6.90 7.67
CA GLY A 472 -7.35 -7.69 8.86
C GLY A 472 -6.14 -7.78 9.77
N GLU A 473 -6.23 -7.20 10.96
CA GLU A 473 -5.13 -7.19 11.91
C GLU A 473 -4.86 -8.62 12.35
N PRO A 474 -3.61 -9.13 12.25
CA PRO A 474 -3.22 -10.36 12.91
C PRO A 474 -3.38 -10.19 14.43
N PRO A 475 -3.40 -11.31 15.19
CA PRO A 475 -3.38 -11.18 16.64
C PRO A 475 -2.16 -10.36 17.06
N GLN A 476 -2.39 -9.33 17.87
CA GLN A 476 -1.34 -8.44 18.37
C GLN A 476 -0.25 -9.23 19.11
N TYR A 477 -0.66 -10.27 19.86
CA TYR A 477 0.23 -11.13 20.66
C TYR A 477 -0.02 -12.57 20.31
N TYR A 478 1.07 -13.36 20.28
CA TYR A 478 0.98 -14.82 20.25
C TYR A 478 2.30 -15.43 20.77
N ALA A 479 2.27 -16.73 21.06
CA ALA A 479 3.43 -17.51 21.44
C ALA A 479 3.63 -18.66 20.47
N GLU A 480 4.88 -18.90 20.06
CA GLU A 480 5.32 -20.11 19.39
C GLU A 480 6.41 -20.77 20.20
N ALA A 481 6.40 -22.09 20.26
CA ALA A 481 7.31 -22.85 21.10
C ALA A 481 7.76 -24.14 20.45
N ARG A 482 8.89 -24.66 20.93
CA ARG A 482 9.35 -26.01 20.65
C ARG A 482 9.99 -26.61 21.91
N VAL A 483 10.06 -27.95 21.97
CA VAL A 483 10.78 -28.70 23.01
C VAL A 483 12.16 -29.01 22.48
N THR A 484 13.20 -28.67 23.23
CA THR A 484 14.60 -29.00 22.83
C THR A 484 15.14 -30.26 23.50
N LYS A 485 14.57 -30.59 24.67
CA LYS A 485 14.91 -31.81 25.41
C LYS A 485 13.72 -32.23 26.26
N GLU A 486 13.46 -33.55 26.29
CA GLU A 486 12.40 -34.11 27.13
C GLU A 486 12.78 -35.53 27.52
N ASP A 487 12.76 -35.79 28.81
CA ASP A 487 12.86 -37.11 29.38
C ASP A 487 12.03 -37.21 30.69
N ASN A 488 12.15 -38.31 31.46
CA ASN A 488 11.40 -38.46 32.69
C ASN A 488 11.90 -37.64 33.88
N GLN A 489 12.86 -36.76 33.69
CA GLN A 489 13.45 -35.90 34.73
C GLN A 489 13.51 -34.43 34.31
N VAL A 490 13.53 -34.11 33.04
CA VAL A 490 13.70 -32.76 32.55
C VAL A 490 12.87 -32.48 31.29
N SER A 491 12.32 -31.28 31.20
CA SER A 491 11.76 -30.68 29.97
C SER A 491 12.44 -29.34 29.73
N GLU A 492 13.02 -29.16 28.55
CA GLU A 492 13.57 -27.88 28.08
C GLU A 492 12.72 -27.36 26.93
N VAL A 493 12.36 -26.09 27.02
CA VAL A 493 11.45 -25.45 26.09
C VAL A 493 12.03 -24.14 25.64
N GLU A 494 11.88 -23.87 24.36
CA GLU A 494 12.12 -22.55 23.76
C GLU A 494 10.80 -21.92 23.37
N ILE A 495 10.65 -20.62 23.69
CA ILE A 495 9.46 -19.83 23.35
C ILE A 495 9.87 -18.53 22.68
N TRP A 496 9.23 -18.20 21.57
CA TRP A 496 9.13 -16.85 21.04
C TRP A 496 7.77 -16.27 21.42
N MET A 497 7.78 -15.18 22.17
CA MET A 497 6.60 -14.33 22.39
C MET A 497 6.65 -13.19 21.38
N HIS A 498 5.54 -12.92 20.72
CA HIS A 498 5.43 -11.92 19.70
C HIS A 498 4.50 -10.78 20.15
N ASN A 499 4.95 -9.55 19.94
CA ASN A 499 4.13 -8.35 19.84
C ASN A 499 4.29 -7.81 18.43
N ILE A 500 3.32 -8.02 17.56
CA ILE A 500 3.38 -7.68 16.14
C ILE A 500 2.31 -6.67 15.73
N LEU A 501 1.80 -5.90 16.67
CA LEU A 501 0.87 -4.82 16.36
C LEU A 501 1.54 -3.80 15.43
N THR A 502 0.88 -3.50 14.32
CA THR A 502 1.33 -2.50 13.33
C THR A 502 0.25 -1.47 13.00
N SER A 503 -0.83 -1.40 13.79
CA SER A 503 -1.97 -0.53 13.53
C SER A 503 -2.44 0.21 14.79
N PRO A 504 -1.68 1.20 15.27
CA PRO A 504 -0.28 1.57 14.98
C PRO A 504 0.74 0.69 15.72
N PRO A 505 2.00 0.64 15.26
CA PRO A 505 3.09 -0.03 15.98
C PRO A 505 3.33 0.65 17.34
N GLN A 506 3.53 -0.17 18.39
CA GLN A 506 3.89 0.37 19.71
C GLN A 506 4.67 -0.63 20.55
N TYR A 507 5.59 -0.11 21.36
CA TYR A 507 6.24 -0.90 22.41
C TYR A 507 5.26 -1.22 23.54
N GLU A 508 5.36 -2.45 24.06
CA GLU A 508 4.59 -2.90 25.19
C GLU A 508 5.47 -3.20 26.39
N THR A 509 4.94 -2.89 27.59
CA THR A 509 5.52 -3.26 28.87
C THR A 509 4.55 -4.19 29.62
N GLY A 510 5.05 -4.96 30.59
CA GLY A 510 4.21 -5.83 31.43
C GLY A 510 3.70 -7.07 30.69
N LEU A 511 4.31 -7.44 29.56
CA LEU A 511 4.03 -8.72 28.90
C LEU A 511 4.62 -9.89 29.69
N SER A 512 3.90 -11.00 29.75
CA SER A 512 4.33 -12.24 30.40
C SER A 512 3.68 -13.45 29.78
N LEU A 513 4.24 -14.63 30.05
CA LEU A 513 3.73 -15.92 29.63
C LEU A 513 3.45 -16.80 30.84
N LYS A 514 2.52 -17.75 30.70
CA LYS A 514 2.39 -18.87 31.65
C LYS A 514 2.66 -20.19 30.91
N TYR A 515 3.51 -21.02 31.52
CA TYR A 515 3.72 -22.40 31.09
C TYR A 515 3.11 -23.34 32.13
N PHE A 516 2.13 -24.14 31.72
CA PHE A 516 1.36 -25.02 32.59
C PHE A 516 1.90 -26.47 32.53
N ILE A 517 2.05 -27.06 33.71
CA ILE A 517 2.53 -28.41 33.90
C ILE A 517 1.50 -29.27 34.60
N ASP A 518 1.39 -30.52 34.22
CA ASP A 518 0.51 -31.52 34.84
C ASP A 518 1.37 -32.46 35.69
N LEU A 519 1.07 -32.49 36.97
CA LEU A 519 1.76 -33.34 37.96
C LEU A 519 0.83 -34.42 38.51
N SER A 520 -0.15 -34.89 37.75
CA SER A 520 -1.16 -35.86 38.13
C SER A 520 -0.57 -37.23 38.47
N GLU A 521 0.58 -37.61 37.89
CA GLU A 521 1.30 -38.84 38.18
C GLU A 521 1.78 -38.98 39.64
N PHE A 522 1.95 -37.84 40.34
CA PHE A 522 2.32 -37.86 41.77
C PHE A 522 1.12 -38.22 42.68
N GLY A 523 -0.10 -38.14 42.16
CA GLY A 523 -1.36 -38.32 42.87
C GLY A 523 -1.76 -37.16 43.78
N PRO A 524 -3.05 -37.12 44.22
CA PRO A 524 -3.59 -35.98 44.94
C PRO A 524 -2.86 -35.69 46.24
N GLY A 525 -2.45 -34.40 46.45
CA GLY A 525 -1.78 -33.93 47.67
C GLY A 525 -0.38 -34.50 47.92
N LYS A 526 0.24 -35.14 46.92
CA LYS A 526 1.58 -35.78 47.07
C LYS A 526 2.66 -35.01 46.29
N VAL A 527 2.35 -33.94 45.64
CA VAL A 527 3.31 -33.11 44.90
C VAL A 527 4.23 -32.40 45.88
N ASN A 528 5.51 -32.60 45.78
CA ASN A 528 6.52 -31.89 46.55
C ASN A 528 7.31 -30.95 45.63
N LEU A 529 6.91 -29.71 45.57
CA LEU A 529 7.52 -28.71 44.71
C LEU A 529 9.00 -28.41 45.05
N SER A 530 9.45 -28.71 46.28
CA SER A 530 10.87 -28.51 46.68
C SER A 530 11.85 -29.39 45.95
N THR A 531 11.37 -30.46 45.30
CA THR A 531 12.21 -31.39 44.51
C THR A 531 12.41 -30.92 43.06
N PHE A 532 11.64 -29.91 42.63
CA PHE A 532 11.73 -29.35 41.28
C PHE A 532 12.74 -28.21 41.22
N MET A 533 13.41 -28.13 40.07
CA MET A 533 14.28 -27.02 39.69
C MET A 533 13.76 -26.43 38.40
N GLN A 534 13.76 -25.09 38.28
CA GLN A 534 13.38 -24.39 37.06
C GLN A 534 14.23 -23.12 36.89
N ASN A 535 14.57 -22.80 35.64
CA ASN A 535 15.32 -21.58 35.34
C ASN A 535 15.16 -21.20 33.87
N ALA A 536 14.93 -19.92 33.64
CA ALA A 536 15.11 -19.29 32.34
C ALA A 536 16.61 -18.97 32.19
N TYR A 537 17.35 -19.81 31.50
CA TYR A 537 18.80 -19.70 31.44
C TYR A 537 19.31 -18.93 30.21
N TRP A 538 18.47 -18.72 29.21
CA TRP A 538 18.82 -17.93 28.04
C TRP A 538 17.62 -17.04 27.62
N SER A 539 17.84 -15.73 27.64
CA SER A 539 16.89 -14.75 27.13
C SER A 539 17.60 -13.44 26.82
N PRO A 540 17.76 -13.05 25.56
CA PRO A 540 18.28 -11.73 25.18
C PRO A 540 17.43 -10.59 25.75
N ASN A 541 16.14 -10.81 25.97
CA ASN A 541 15.18 -9.86 26.50
C ASN A 541 15.05 -9.90 28.03
N GLY A 542 15.97 -10.58 28.74
CA GLY A 542 16.03 -10.56 30.20
C GLY A 542 14.85 -11.22 30.90
N ALA A 543 14.25 -12.26 30.29
CA ALA A 543 13.14 -12.99 30.88
C ALA A 543 13.52 -13.58 32.24
N LYS A 544 12.58 -13.57 33.18
CA LYS A 544 12.67 -14.18 34.52
C LYS A 544 11.55 -15.19 34.70
N MET A 545 11.86 -16.30 35.34
CA MET A 545 10.93 -17.38 35.64
C MET A 545 10.61 -17.41 37.14
N SER A 546 9.33 -17.57 37.46
CA SER A 546 8.88 -17.72 38.84
C SER A 546 9.17 -19.15 39.38
N PRO A 547 9.13 -19.36 40.71
CA PRO A 547 8.90 -20.69 41.26
C PRO A 547 7.61 -21.29 40.68
N ILE A 548 7.53 -22.64 40.71
CA ILE A 548 6.31 -23.38 40.34
C ILE A 548 5.19 -23.01 41.32
N LYS A 549 4.03 -22.71 40.82
CA LYS A 549 2.84 -22.28 41.57
C LYS A 549 1.64 -23.15 41.25
N PRO A 550 0.74 -23.41 42.21
CA PRO A 550 -0.49 -24.13 41.92
C PRO A 550 -1.44 -23.31 41.04
N TRP A 551 -2.06 -23.99 40.06
CA TRP A 551 -3.19 -23.46 39.29
C TRP A 551 -4.49 -24.10 39.72
N ASP A 552 -4.57 -25.44 39.72
CA ASP A 552 -5.67 -26.25 40.20
C ASP A 552 -5.08 -27.44 40.98
N GLU A 553 -4.93 -27.29 42.29
CA GLU A 553 -4.33 -28.31 43.14
C GLU A 553 -5.16 -29.63 43.16
N ALA A 554 -6.48 -29.52 42.98
CA ALA A 554 -7.35 -30.69 42.96
C ALA A 554 -7.06 -31.60 41.76
N LYS A 555 -6.61 -31.00 40.65
CA LYS A 555 -6.22 -31.70 39.44
C LYS A 555 -4.71 -31.85 39.26
N ASN A 556 -3.90 -31.42 40.26
CA ASN A 556 -2.44 -31.35 40.16
C ASN A 556 -1.91 -30.56 38.97
N ILE A 557 -2.61 -29.49 38.56
CA ILE A 557 -2.14 -28.55 37.52
C ILE A 557 -1.41 -27.40 38.19
N TYR A 558 -0.21 -27.15 37.71
CA TYR A 558 0.70 -26.11 38.20
C TYR A 558 1.15 -25.24 37.02
N TYR A 559 1.87 -24.13 37.33
CA TYR A 559 2.40 -23.27 36.28
C TYR A 559 3.64 -22.49 36.77
N VAL A 560 4.37 -21.98 35.81
CA VAL A 560 5.39 -20.94 36.03
C VAL A 560 5.03 -19.69 35.25
N ASP A 561 5.28 -18.51 35.88
CA ASP A 561 5.25 -17.25 35.15
C ASP A 561 6.63 -16.99 34.51
N ILE A 562 6.62 -16.54 33.28
CA ILE A 562 7.78 -16.02 32.56
C ILE A 562 7.50 -14.55 32.30
N THR A 563 8.27 -13.67 32.90
CA THR A 563 8.09 -12.22 32.85
C THR A 563 9.29 -11.54 32.22
N PHE A 564 9.11 -10.34 31.67
CA PHE A 564 10.16 -9.51 31.08
C PHE A 564 10.23 -8.15 31.81
N PRO A 565 10.80 -8.11 33.04
CA PRO A 565 10.79 -6.91 33.86
C PRO A 565 11.48 -5.73 33.19
N ASP A 566 10.85 -4.56 33.24
CA ASP A 566 11.38 -3.27 32.75
C ASP A 566 11.73 -3.24 31.23
N GLN A 567 11.28 -4.24 30.47
CA GLN A 567 11.51 -4.29 29.05
C GLN A 567 10.36 -3.65 28.27
N LYS A 568 10.71 -2.85 27.25
CA LYS A 568 9.81 -2.39 26.21
C LYS A 568 9.92 -3.39 25.04
N LEU A 569 8.88 -4.16 24.85
CA LEU A 569 8.90 -5.28 23.90
C LEU A 569 8.14 -4.93 22.63
N TYR A 570 8.77 -5.15 21.49
CA TYR A 570 8.16 -5.14 20.16
C TYR A 570 8.83 -6.21 19.29
N GLY A 571 8.09 -6.80 18.35
CA GLY A 571 8.62 -7.92 17.56
C GLY A 571 8.69 -9.21 18.37
N LYS A 572 9.80 -9.92 18.25
CA LYS A 572 10.06 -11.23 18.87
C LYS A 572 10.81 -11.09 20.19
N SER A 573 10.33 -11.74 21.23
CA SER A 573 11.02 -11.87 22.53
C SER A 573 11.25 -13.34 22.84
N TYR A 574 12.50 -13.69 23.09
CA TYR A 574 12.94 -15.09 23.21
C TYR A 574 13.21 -15.47 24.65
N VAL A 575 12.83 -16.70 25.02
CA VAL A 575 13.24 -17.33 26.27
C VAL A 575 13.46 -18.82 26.04
N GLN A 576 14.57 -19.34 26.61
CA GLN A 576 14.84 -20.78 26.76
C GLN A 576 14.92 -21.09 28.23
N PHE A 577 14.18 -22.12 28.67
CA PHE A 577 14.12 -22.54 30.07
C PHE A 577 14.01 -24.04 30.20
N PHE A 578 14.28 -24.52 31.44
CA PHE A 578 14.02 -25.91 31.82
C PHE A 578 13.19 -25.98 33.09
N ILE A 579 12.47 -27.11 33.23
CA ILE A 579 11.90 -27.62 34.48
C ILE A 579 12.43 -29.01 34.66
N ALA A 580 12.87 -29.33 35.85
CA ALA A 580 13.48 -30.65 36.15
C ALA A 580 13.08 -31.17 37.54
N ASN A 581 12.97 -32.50 37.68
CA ASN A 581 12.83 -33.18 38.94
C ASN A 581 13.80 -34.40 39.00
N TYR A 582 14.93 -34.22 39.67
CA TYR A 582 15.98 -35.25 39.74
C TYR A 582 15.87 -36.21 40.95
N ASN A 583 14.81 -36.06 41.78
CA ASN A 583 14.69 -36.80 43.06
C ASN A 583 13.95 -38.13 42.98
N GLY A 584 14.07 -38.86 41.90
CA GLY A 584 13.68 -40.26 41.80
C GLY A 584 12.22 -40.57 41.51
N THR A 585 11.30 -39.61 41.61
CA THR A 585 9.93 -39.74 41.11
C THR A 585 9.89 -39.33 39.66
N GLN A 586 9.42 -40.22 38.81
CA GLN A 586 9.30 -39.92 37.39
C GLN A 586 8.22 -38.85 37.16
N TRP A 587 8.56 -37.86 36.40
CA TRP A 587 7.66 -36.81 35.88
C TRP A 587 7.44 -37.08 34.41
N ASN A 588 6.21 -36.90 33.95
CA ASN A 588 5.86 -37.09 32.56
C ASN A 588 5.53 -35.73 31.91
N ALA A 589 6.53 -34.98 31.44
CA ALA A 589 6.34 -33.69 30.81
C ALA A 589 5.50 -33.75 29.53
N SER A 590 5.31 -34.94 28.93
CA SER A 590 4.55 -35.07 27.69
C SER A 590 3.01 -34.87 27.86
N ASN A 591 2.49 -34.96 29.09
CA ASN A 591 1.09 -34.70 29.42
C ASN A 591 0.84 -33.25 29.87
N ASP A 592 1.90 -32.44 29.98
CA ASP A 592 1.78 -31.04 30.36
C ASP A 592 0.88 -30.29 29.37
N TYR A 593 -0.06 -29.46 29.91
CA TYR A 593 -0.98 -28.69 29.08
C TYR A 593 -0.26 -27.83 28.05
N SER A 594 0.79 -27.10 28.46
CA SER A 594 1.54 -26.23 27.57
C SER A 594 2.45 -26.96 26.58
N ARG A 595 2.75 -28.28 26.88
CA ARG A 595 3.54 -29.15 26.01
C ARG A 595 2.75 -29.66 24.81
N ALA A 596 1.41 -29.73 24.94
CA ALA A 596 0.57 -30.36 23.93
C ALA A 596 0.72 -29.70 22.55
N GLY A 597 1.03 -30.51 21.53
CA GLY A 597 1.20 -30.07 20.16
C GLY A 597 2.58 -29.50 19.80
N LEU A 598 3.50 -29.38 20.76
CA LEU A 598 4.87 -28.94 20.47
C LEU A 598 5.73 -30.12 19.97
N ASN A 599 6.73 -29.80 19.15
CA ASN A 599 7.71 -30.76 18.63
C ASN A 599 9.16 -30.26 18.79
N GLU A 600 10.14 -31.12 18.49
CA GLU A 600 11.57 -30.81 18.66
C GLU A 600 12.20 -30.11 17.45
N LYS A 601 11.55 -30.15 16.29
CA LYS A 601 12.16 -29.75 15.02
C LYS A 601 11.86 -28.30 14.64
N SER A 602 10.67 -27.83 14.97
CA SER A 602 10.19 -26.51 14.54
C SER A 602 9.37 -25.84 15.63
N PHE A 603 9.41 -24.51 15.65
CA PHE A 603 8.49 -23.73 16.45
C PHE A 603 7.05 -23.93 15.94
N THR A 604 6.13 -24.02 16.88
CA THR A 604 4.69 -24.19 16.62
C THR A 604 3.93 -23.11 17.37
N ILE A 605 3.07 -22.36 16.68
CA ILE A 605 2.16 -21.44 17.34
C ILE A 605 1.20 -22.24 18.22
N THR A 606 1.11 -21.89 19.50
CA THR A 606 0.32 -22.66 20.46
C THR A 606 -0.58 -21.75 21.29
N GLN A 607 -1.86 -22.15 21.40
CA GLN A 607 -2.82 -21.54 22.32
C GLN A 607 -2.57 -21.93 23.78
N ASN A 608 -1.81 -22.98 24.04
CA ASN A 608 -1.59 -23.57 25.37
C ASN A 608 -0.48 -22.87 26.19
N ILE A 609 0.14 -21.84 25.60
CA ILE A 609 1.07 -20.94 26.29
C ILE A 609 0.48 -19.52 26.18
N PRO A 610 -0.43 -19.17 27.08
CA PRO A 610 -1.10 -17.87 27.01
C PRO A 610 -0.17 -16.72 27.32
N VAL A 611 -0.39 -15.60 26.59
CA VAL A 611 0.27 -14.31 26.82
C VAL A 611 -0.62 -13.42 27.68
N TYR A 612 -0.02 -12.74 28.61
CA TYR A 612 -0.68 -11.78 29.50
C TYR A 612 -0.05 -10.40 29.35
N LYS A 613 -0.87 -9.36 29.44
CA LYS A 613 -0.47 -7.95 29.54
C LYS A 613 -0.96 -7.38 30.87
N ASN A 614 -0.04 -6.99 31.74
CA ASN A 614 -0.38 -6.50 33.09
C ASN A 614 -1.30 -7.45 33.89
N GLY A 615 -1.16 -8.77 33.68
CA GLY A 615 -1.96 -9.80 34.32
C GLY A 615 -3.28 -10.15 33.64
N GLU A 616 -3.68 -9.41 32.61
CA GLU A 616 -4.84 -9.73 31.76
C GLU A 616 -4.39 -10.64 30.60
N GLN A 617 -5.14 -11.71 30.35
CA GLN A 617 -4.85 -12.63 29.26
C GLN A 617 -5.20 -11.99 27.92
N VAL A 618 -4.22 -11.87 27.02
CA VAL A 618 -4.38 -11.22 25.69
C VAL A 618 -4.25 -12.23 24.53
N PHE A 619 -3.74 -13.44 24.80
CA PHE A 619 -3.64 -14.51 23.83
C PHE A 619 -3.65 -15.87 24.52
N GLY A 620 -4.10 -16.90 23.78
CA GLY A 620 -4.04 -18.28 24.21
C GLY A 620 -5.21 -18.70 25.13
N LYS A 621 -5.08 -19.87 25.73
CA LYS A 621 -6.04 -20.47 26.67
C LYS A 621 -5.31 -21.05 27.85
N ASP A 622 -5.88 -20.89 29.03
CA ASP A 622 -5.43 -21.60 30.21
C ASP A 622 -6.16 -22.96 30.38
N PRO A 623 -5.70 -23.83 31.27
CA PRO A 623 -6.33 -25.15 31.50
C PRO A 623 -7.79 -25.10 32.01
N SER A 624 -8.27 -23.97 32.46
CA SER A 624 -9.67 -23.75 32.88
C SER A 624 -10.59 -23.43 31.72
N GLY A 625 -10.03 -23.24 30.52
CA GLY A 625 -10.76 -22.83 29.30
C GLY A 625 -11.09 -21.33 29.25
N GLY A 626 -10.45 -20.54 30.10
CA GLY A 626 -10.52 -19.07 30.03
C GLY A 626 -10.01 -18.60 28.66
N THR A 627 -10.82 -17.81 27.99
CA THR A 627 -10.43 -17.07 26.78
C THR A 627 -10.06 -15.64 27.14
N PRO A 628 -9.18 -14.97 26.38
CA PRO A 628 -8.84 -13.58 26.59
C PRO A 628 -10.09 -12.69 26.70
N SER A 629 -10.16 -11.82 27.69
CA SER A 629 -11.09 -10.70 27.67
C SER A 629 -10.54 -9.72 26.64
N VAL A 630 -11.15 -9.66 25.46
CA VAL A 630 -10.86 -8.63 24.46
C VAL A 630 -11.23 -7.29 25.10
N PRO A 631 -10.31 -6.28 25.15
CA PRO A 631 -10.70 -4.95 25.54
C PRO A 631 -11.83 -4.47 24.61
N PRO A 632 -12.92 -3.91 25.12
CA PRO A 632 -14.01 -3.46 24.27
C PRO A 632 -13.50 -2.33 23.36
N SER A 633 -13.51 -2.57 22.06
CA SER A 633 -13.63 -1.49 21.09
C SER A 633 -14.89 -0.70 21.44
N PRO A 634 -14.89 0.64 21.43
CA PRO A 634 -16.04 1.40 21.93
C PRO A 634 -17.28 1.09 21.12
N THR A 635 -18.28 0.53 21.83
CA THR A 635 -19.69 0.32 21.47
C THR A 635 -20.05 -0.72 20.41
N ALA A 636 -20.25 -1.98 20.85
CA ALA A 636 -21.33 -2.81 20.33
C ALA A 636 -21.91 -3.69 21.45
N LYS A 637 -23.20 -3.74 21.53
CA LYS A 637 -24.05 -4.43 22.51
C LYS A 637 -23.89 -5.95 22.45
N PRO A 638 -23.88 -6.72 23.58
CA PRO A 638 -23.68 -8.16 23.52
C PRO A 638 -24.87 -8.86 22.88
N THR A 639 -24.59 -9.66 21.88
CA THR A 639 -25.51 -10.65 21.32
C THR A 639 -24.81 -12.01 21.27
N ALA A 640 -25.58 -13.07 21.45
CA ALA A 640 -25.19 -14.47 21.61
C ALA A 640 -24.13 -14.98 20.62
N THR A 641 -23.35 -15.97 21.05
CA THR A 641 -22.41 -16.76 20.27
C THR A 641 -22.97 -17.20 18.92
N THR A 642 -22.72 -16.40 17.89
CA THR A 642 -22.94 -16.76 16.49
C THR A 642 -21.57 -16.78 15.81
N GLY A 643 -21.25 -17.89 15.13
CA GLY A 643 -20.11 -17.97 14.25
C GLY A 643 -20.20 -16.88 13.16
N TYR A 644 -19.06 -16.54 12.57
CA TYR A 644 -18.97 -15.58 11.47
C TYR A 644 -19.31 -16.23 10.14
N LYS A 645 -19.46 -15.39 9.12
CA LYS A 645 -19.69 -15.82 7.74
C LYS A 645 -18.44 -15.70 6.91
N ILE A 646 -18.18 -16.69 6.05
CA ILE A 646 -17.29 -16.56 4.90
C ILE A 646 -18.16 -16.56 3.65
N SER A 647 -17.98 -15.55 2.80
CA SER A 647 -18.72 -15.48 1.54
C SER A 647 -17.79 -15.08 0.39
N GLY A 648 -18.25 -15.31 -0.83
CA GLY A 648 -17.49 -14.94 -2.02
C GLY A 648 -18.14 -15.36 -3.32
N PHE A 649 -17.46 -15.06 -4.41
CA PHE A 649 -17.87 -15.41 -5.76
C PHE A 649 -16.79 -16.22 -6.46
N ILE A 650 -17.20 -17.22 -7.21
CA ILE A 650 -16.35 -18.13 -7.97
C ILE A 650 -16.81 -18.15 -9.42
N LYS A 651 -15.89 -18.19 -10.36
CA LYS A 651 -16.21 -18.46 -11.78
C LYS A 651 -15.14 -19.32 -12.45
N PRO A 652 -15.49 -20.09 -13.49
CA PRO A 652 -14.51 -20.78 -14.33
C PRO A 652 -13.74 -19.79 -15.21
N ASP A 653 -12.48 -20.12 -15.49
CA ASP A 653 -11.64 -19.37 -16.42
C ASP A 653 -11.91 -19.81 -17.87
N MET A 654 -13.03 -19.38 -18.37
CA MET A 654 -13.46 -19.58 -19.75
C MET A 654 -14.50 -18.54 -20.16
N THR A 655 -14.74 -18.41 -21.45
CA THR A 655 -15.86 -17.60 -21.97
C THR A 655 -17.18 -18.31 -21.65
N LEU A 656 -18.09 -17.60 -20.97
CA LEU A 656 -19.39 -18.14 -20.57
C LEU A 656 -20.46 -17.76 -21.60
N GLY A 657 -21.15 -18.75 -22.15
CA GLY A 657 -22.38 -18.54 -22.94
C GLY A 657 -23.54 -18.03 -22.07
N ALA A 658 -24.44 -17.23 -22.63
CA ALA A 658 -25.55 -16.66 -21.87
C ALA A 658 -26.42 -17.74 -21.20
N ASP A 659 -26.66 -18.86 -21.88
CA ASP A 659 -27.53 -19.95 -21.43
C ASP A 659 -26.81 -20.92 -20.47
N THR A 660 -25.48 -20.99 -20.49
CA THR A 660 -24.69 -21.95 -19.71
C THR A 660 -23.98 -21.33 -18.51
N ALA A 661 -23.91 -20.00 -18.45
CA ALA A 661 -23.17 -19.27 -17.41
C ALA A 661 -23.61 -19.64 -15.98
N GLY A 662 -24.89 -19.81 -15.74
CA GLY A 662 -25.42 -20.16 -14.42
C GLY A 662 -24.99 -21.56 -13.97
N VAL A 663 -25.07 -22.55 -14.87
CA VAL A 663 -24.65 -23.93 -14.59
C VAL A 663 -23.13 -24.03 -14.37
N LEU A 664 -22.37 -23.30 -15.14
CA LEU A 664 -20.91 -23.31 -15.04
C LEU A 664 -20.40 -22.66 -13.76
N ARG A 665 -21.10 -21.63 -13.25
CA ARG A 665 -20.76 -20.95 -11.99
C ARG A 665 -21.25 -21.68 -10.74
N SER A 666 -22.32 -22.49 -10.83
CA SER A 666 -22.87 -23.21 -9.69
C SER A 666 -22.10 -24.49 -9.36
N GLY A 667 -22.27 -25.00 -8.13
CA GLY A 667 -21.75 -26.30 -7.70
C GLY A 667 -20.24 -26.36 -7.49
N PHE A 668 -19.56 -25.25 -7.30
CA PHE A 668 -18.23 -25.26 -6.69
C PHE A 668 -18.38 -25.46 -5.19
N LYS A 669 -17.82 -26.54 -4.67
CA LYS A 669 -17.76 -26.80 -3.23
C LYS A 669 -16.60 -26.03 -2.61
N VAL A 670 -16.91 -25.27 -1.56
CA VAL A 670 -15.93 -24.54 -0.74
C VAL A 670 -15.92 -25.17 0.64
N GLU A 671 -14.80 -25.74 1.05
CA GLU A 671 -14.63 -26.46 2.31
C GLU A 671 -13.66 -25.72 3.21
N VAL A 672 -13.98 -25.57 4.48
CA VAL A 672 -13.05 -25.05 5.49
C VAL A 672 -12.20 -26.22 6.00
N ILE A 673 -10.94 -26.30 5.59
CA ILE A 673 -10.04 -27.41 5.92
C ILE A 673 -9.90 -27.54 7.44
N GLY A 674 -10.06 -28.78 7.94
CA GLY A 674 -10.03 -29.09 9.38
C GLY A 674 -11.37 -28.87 10.10
N SER A 675 -12.47 -28.63 9.38
CA SER A 675 -13.82 -28.55 9.91
C SER A 675 -14.82 -29.29 9.01
N GLU A 676 -16.07 -29.41 9.45
CA GLU A 676 -17.18 -29.94 8.64
C GLU A 676 -17.93 -28.84 7.87
N LEU A 677 -17.45 -27.58 7.95
CA LEU A 677 -18.10 -26.43 7.35
C LEU A 677 -17.81 -26.35 5.86
N SER A 678 -18.85 -26.25 5.06
CA SER A 678 -18.73 -26.09 3.61
C SER A 678 -19.99 -25.45 3.02
N ALA A 679 -19.86 -24.90 1.82
CA ALA A 679 -20.98 -24.41 1.01
C ALA A 679 -20.74 -24.72 -0.47
N GLU A 680 -21.80 -24.66 -1.27
CA GLU A 680 -21.70 -24.74 -2.74
C GLU A 680 -22.15 -23.42 -3.38
N THR A 681 -21.50 -23.06 -4.50
CA THR A 681 -21.90 -21.86 -5.25
C THR A 681 -23.26 -22.03 -5.92
N ASN A 682 -24.04 -20.95 -5.93
CA ASN A 682 -25.28 -20.83 -6.68
C ASN A 682 -25.03 -20.44 -8.17
N GLN A 683 -26.09 -20.22 -8.94
CA GLN A 683 -26.01 -19.86 -10.36
C GLN A 683 -25.30 -18.53 -10.65
N ASN A 684 -25.16 -17.64 -9.66
CA ASN A 684 -24.39 -16.41 -9.76
C ASN A 684 -22.91 -16.61 -9.41
N GLY A 685 -22.55 -17.83 -8.98
CA GLY A 685 -21.23 -18.14 -8.45
C GLY A 685 -21.01 -17.75 -6.99
N TYR A 686 -22.03 -17.27 -6.31
CA TYR A 686 -21.98 -16.86 -4.90
C TYR A 686 -22.07 -18.08 -3.97
N PHE A 687 -21.22 -18.09 -2.93
CA PHE A 687 -21.29 -19.02 -1.81
C PHE A 687 -21.27 -18.26 -0.47
N GLU A 688 -21.81 -18.89 0.57
CA GLU A 688 -21.79 -18.39 1.94
C GLU A 688 -21.68 -19.57 2.90
N ILE A 689 -20.73 -19.52 3.81
CA ILE A 689 -20.50 -20.50 4.88
C ILE A 689 -20.82 -19.81 6.19
N ASP A 690 -21.86 -20.25 6.87
CA ASP A 690 -22.29 -19.71 8.15
C ASP A 690 -21.59 -20.40 9.33
N ASN A 691 -21.64 -19.76 10.50
CA ASN A 691 -21.19 -20.31 11.77
C ASN A 691 -19.70 -20.71 11.80
N VAL A 692 -18.86 -20.02 11.02
CA VAL A 692 -17.42 -20.24 11.02
C VAL A 692 -16.83 -19.67 12.32
N PRO A 693 -16.17 -20.50 13.14
CA PRO A 693 -15.55 -20.00 14.37
C PRO A 693 -14.49 -18.93 14.06
N GLN A 694 -14.30 -18.02 14.99
CA GLN A 694 -13.20 -17.05 14.90
C GLN A 694 -11.87 -17.81 14.79
N ASN A 695 -11.03 -17.40 13.85
CA ASN A 695 -9.71 -17.95 13.65
C ASN A 695 -8.73 -16.84 13.27
N ALA A 696 -7.86 -16.52 14.19
CA ALA A 696 -6.85 -15.47 14.05
C ALA A 696 -5.56 -15.95 13.32
N VAL A 697 -5.40 -17.25 13.13
CA VAL A 697 -4.28 -17.85 12.38
C VAL A 697 -4.65 -18.00 10.90
N GLY A 698 -5.95 -17.94 10.60
CA GLY A 698 -6.53 -18.14 9.28
C GLY A 698 -6.90 -19.58 8.97
N TYR A 699 -7.98 -19.74 8.23
CA TYR A 699 -8.38 -21.00 7.64
C TYR A 699 -7.75 -21.17 6.26
N THR A 700 -7.56 -22.42 5.85
CA THR A 700 -7.40 -22.77 4.44
C THR A 700 -8.76 -23.22 3.91
N LEU A 701 -9.24 -22.57 2.86
CA LEU A 701 -10.41 -23.00 2.13
C LEU A 701 -9.97 -23.82 0.92
N LYS A 702 -10.61 -24.96 0.69
CA LYS A 702 -10.44 -25.75 -0.53
C LYS A 702 -11.66 -25.55 -1.43
N VAL A 703 -11.44 -25.06 -2.63
CA VAL A 703 -12.44 -24.93 -3.68
C VAL A 703 -12.28 -26.07 -4.65
N SER A 704 -13.33 -26.83 -4.90
CA SER A 704 -13.30 -27.98 -5.81
C SER A 704 -14.60 -28.11 -6.60
N LYS A 705 -14.50 -28.65 -7.81
CA LYS A 705 -15.63 -29.07 -8.64
C LYS A 705 -15.13 -30.10 -9.63
N LYS A 706 -15.97 -31.07 -10.01
CA LYS A 706 -15.64 -32.08 -11.00
C LYS A 706 -15.21 -31.41 -12.31
N ASN A 707 -14.14 -31.91 -12.91
CA ASN A 707 -13.47 -31.43 -14.14
C ASN A 707 -12.75 -30.09 -13.98
N TYR A 708 -12.49 -29.65 -12.75
CA TYR A 708 -11.73 -28.45 -12.41
C TYR A 708 -10.56 -28.81 -11.51
N LEU A 709 -9.43 -28.19 -11.76
CA LEU A 709 -8.30 -28.24 -10.84
C LEU A 709 -8.71 -27.58 -9.53
N TYR A 710 -8.51 -28.24 -8.40
CA TYR A 710 -8.85 -27.65 -7.10
C TYR A 710 -7.94 -26.48 -6.76
N ARG A 711 -8.43 -25.55 -5.94
CA ARG A 711 -7.68 -24.40 -5.46
C ARG A 711 -7.74 -24.30 -3.96
N GLU A 712 -6.60 -24.02 -3.31
CA GLU A 712 -6.53 -23.66 -1.90
C GLU A 712 -6.37 -22.16 -1.74
N ILE A 713 -7.16 -21.59 -0.83
CA ILE A 713 -7.09 -20.18 -0.42
C ILE A 713 -6.64 -20.19 1.02
N LYS A 714 -5.39 -19.82 1.26
CA LYS A 714 -4.74 -19.89 2.57
C LYS A 714 -4.92 -18.59 3.34
N ASN A 715 -4.75 -18.66 4.66
CA ASN A 715 -4.71 -17.51 5.57
C ASN A 715 -6.02 -16.67 5.58
N VAL A 716 -7.18 -17.31 5.44
CA VAL A 716 -8.47 -16.62 5.56
C VAL A 716 -8.75 -16.35 7.05
N LEU A 717 -8.46 -15.15 7.49
CA LEU A 717 -8.63 -14.71 8.88
C LEU A 717 -10.10 -14.44 9.18
N ILE A 718 -10.61 -14.99 10.29
CA ILE A 718 -12.00 -14.84 10.71
C ILE A 718 -12.08 -14.15 12.07
N ALA A 719 -12.25 -12.82 12.01
CA ALA A 719 -12.55 -11.98 13.19
C ALA A 719 -13.92 -11.29 13.10
N LYS A 720 -14.55 -11.35 11.93
CA LYS A 720 -15.88 -10.83 11.57
C LYS A 720 -16.37 -11.61 10.35
N ASP A 721 -17.54 -11.29 9.85
CA ASP A 721 -17.97 -11.77 8.54
C ASP A 721 -16.98 -11.31 7.46
N VAL A 722 -16.52 -12.25 6.63
CA VAL A 722 -15.47 -12.00 5.62
C VAL A 722 -16.01 -12.35 4.24
N GLN A 723 -15.94 -11.41 3.32
CA GLN A 723 -16.15 -11.66 1.90
C GLN A 723 -14.79 -11.73 1.20
N ILE A 724 -14.39 -12.95 0.79
CA ILE A 724 -13.04 -13.21 0.22
C ILE A 724 -12.91 -12.90 -1.26
N SER A 725 -14.04 -12.65 -1.95
CA SER A 725 -14.06 -12.27 -3.37
C SER A 725 -15.40 -11.61 -3.70
N THR A 726 -15.42 -10.76 -4.73
CA THR A 726 -16.64 -10.07 -5.18
C THR A 726 -17.11 -10.60 -6.54
N GLN A 727 -18.29 -10.22 -6.97
CA GLN A 727 -18.80 -10.61 -8.29
C GLN A 727 -17.94 -10.03 -9.44
N SER A 728 -17.35 -8.86 -9.24
CA SER A 728 -16.44 -8.21 -10.19
C SER A 728 -15.02 -8.80 -10.14
N VAL A 729 -14.60 -9.33 -8.99
CA VAL A 729 -13.30 -9.97 -8.77
C VAL A 729 -13.54 -11.35 -8.13
N PRO A 730 -14.04 -12.33 -8.89
CA PRO A 730 -14.31 -13.66 -8.39
C PRO A 730 -13.06 -14.51 -8.26
N ILE A 731 -13.10 -15.52 -7.43
CA ILE A 731 -12.10 -16.59 -7.42
C ILE A 731 -12.17 -17.34 -8.75
N ILE A 732 -11.05 -17.41 -9.44
CA ILE A 732 -10.95 -18.06 -10.74
C ILE A 732 -10.60 -19.53 -10.57
N MET A 733 -11.31 -20.43 -11.27
CA MET A 733 -11.10 -21.87 -11.26
C MET A 733 -10.77 -22.39 -12.65
N TRP A 734 -9.70 -23.16 -12.77
CA TRP A 734 -9.23 -23.70 -14.05
C TRP A 734 -9.93 -25.01 -14.40
N PRO A 735 -10.72 -25.05 -15.48
CA PRO A 735 -11.30 -26.27 -16.00
C PRO A 735 -10.26 -27.07 -16.78
N GLY A 736 -10.43 -28.39 -16.80
CA GLY A 736 -9.60 -29.26 -17.64
C GLY A 736 -8.97 -30.45 -16.94
N ASP A 737 -9.02 -30.57 -15.61
CA ASP A 737 -8.61 -31.77 -14.86
C ASP A 737 -9.74 -32.79 -14.92
N LEU A 738 -9.73 -33.63 -15.96
CA LEU A 738 -10.81 -34.57 -16.26
C LEU A 738 -10.68 -35.86 -15.42
N GLU A 739 -11.78 -36.47 -15.15
CA GLU A 739 -11.81 -37.76 -14.48
C GLU A 739 -11.40 -38.88 -15.47
N VAL A 740 -10.20 -39.42 -15.29
CA VAL A 740 -9.68 -40.55 -16.03
C VAL A 740 -9.81 -41.81 -15.17
N ASN A 741 -10.54 -42.82 -15.63
CA ASN A 741 -10.83 -44.06 -14.87
C ASN A 741 -11.44 -43.82 -13.49
N GLY A 742 -12.23 -42.78 -13.32
CA GLY A 742 -12.91 -42.46 -12.06
C GLY A 742 -12.09 -41.64 -11.07
N VAL A 743 -10.94 -41.10 -11.49
CA VAL A 743 -10.03 -40.29 -10.65
C VAL A 743 -9.57 -39.04 -11.42
N GLN A 744 -9.64 -37.88 -10.77
CA GLN A 744 -8.94 -36.67 -11.18
C GLN A 744 -7.53 -36.71 -10.59
N ASP A 745 -6.49 -36.50 -11.42
CA ASP A 745 -5.11 -36.63 -10.96
C ASP A 745 -4.53 -35.32 -10.36
N ASN A 746 -5.34 -34.29 -10.30
CA ASN A 746 -5.00 -32.93 -9.82
C ASN A 746 -3.93 -32.26 -10.66
N ALA A 747 -3.94 -32.50 -11.95
CA ALA A 747 -3.09 -31.83 -12.92
C ALA A 747 -3.82 -31.71 -14.26
N ILE A 748 -3.72 -30.58 -14.91
CA ILE A 748 -4.23 -30.41 -16.26
C ILE A 748 -3.11 -30.78 -17.24
N ASN A 749 -3.17 -31.99 -17.80
CA ASN A 749 -2.03 -32.56 -18.52
C ASN A 749 -2.43 -33.39 -19.76
N LEU A 750 -1.52 -34.20 -20.27
CA LEU A 750 -1.77 -35.02 -21.48
C LEU A 750 -2.86 -36.08 -21.26
N SER A 751 -3.07 -36.54 -20.02
CA SER A 751 -4.13 -37.54 -19.71
C SER A 751 -5.51 -36.98 -20.03
N ASP A 752 -5.75 -35.69 -19.72
CA ASP A 752 -7.03 -34.99 -20.00
C ASP A 752 -7.27 -34.81 -21.50
N ILE A 753 -6.22 -34.46 -22.25
CA ILE A 753 -6.28 -34.36 -23.71
C ILE A 753 -6.62 -35.74 -24.32
N ILE A 754 -6.01 -36.82 -23.81
CA ILE A 754 -6.31 -38.17 -24.26
C ILE A 754 -7.74 -38.56 -23.91
N GLU A 755 -8.23 -38.20 -22.73
CA GLU A 755 -9.60 -38.52 -22.31
C GLU A 755 -10.64 -37.82 -23.20
N ILE A 756 -10.50 -36.49 -23.39
CA ILE A 756 -11.42 -35.76 -24.27
C ILE A 756 -11.37 -36.24 -25.71
N ALA A 757 -10.20 -36.64 -26.21
CA ALA A 757 -10.05 -37.17 -27.57
C ALA A 757 -10.87 -38.43 -27.86
N LYS A 758 -11.11 -39.27 -26.84
CA LYS A 758 -12.00 -40.46 -26.95
C LYS A 758 -13.42 -40.10 -27.34
N HIS A 759 -13.87 -38.93 -26.93
CA HIS A 759 -15.24 -38.43 -27.08
C HIS A 759 -15.36 -37.30 -28.10
N PHE A 760 -14.25 -36.90 -28.71
CA PHE A 760 -14.16 -35.77 -29.63
C PHE A 760 -15.09 -35.89 -30.83
N ASN A 761 -15.66 -34.79 -31.28
CA ASN A 761 -16.63 -34.68 -32.38
C ASN A 761 -17.92 -35.49 -32.11
N SER A 762 -18.49 -35.38 -30.91
CA SER A 762 -19.77 -35.97 -30.51
C SER A 762 -20.71 -34.90 -29.94
N THR A 763 -22.01 -35.14 -30.02
CA THR A 763 -23.06 -34.25 -29.51
C THR A 763 -23.95 -34.98 -28.51
N SER A 764 -24.66 -34.21 -27.69
CA SER A 764 -25.64 -34.72 -26.73
C SER A 764 -26.65 -35.60 -27.45
N GLY A 765 -26.69 -36.88 -27.11
CA GLY A 765 -27.47 -37.90 -27.82
C GLY A 765 -26.66 -38.92 -28.61
N ASP A 766 -25.42 -38.68 -28.91
CA ASP A 766 -24.49 -39.65 -29.48
C ASP A 766 -24.01 -40.65 -28.45
N GLY A 767 -23.93 -41.93 -28.78
CA GLY A 767 -23.43 -42.95 -27.84
C GLY A 767 -21.95 -42.78 -27.46
N LYS A 768 -21.23 -41.92 -28.16
CA LYS A 768 -19.86 -41.52 -27.89
C LYS A 768 -19.75 -40.31 -26.96
N TYR A 769 -20.78 -39.47 -26.83
CA TYR A 769 -20.81 -38.30 -26.00
C TYR A 769 -20.69 -38.66 -24.52
N LYS A 770 -19.85 -37.93 -23.81
CA LYS A 770 -19.76 -37.99 -22.37
C LYS A 770 -19.76 -36.58 -21.80
N GLU A 771 -20.71 -36.30 -20.92
CA GLU A 771 -20.92 -35.00 -20.32
C GLU A 771 -19.68 -34.41 -19.64
N ASN A 772 -18.74 -35.25 -19.17
CA ASN A 772 -17.48 -34.82 -18.55
C ASN A 772 -16.53 -34.14 -19.54
N GLY A 773 -16.63 -34.44 -20.84
CA GLY A 773 -15.81 -33.83 -21.87
C GLY A 773 -16.39 -32.56 -22.47
N ASP A 774 -17.66 -32.25 -22.22
CA ASP A 774 -18.33 -31.01 -22.63
C ASP A 774 -18.13 -29.96 -21.52
N LEU A 775 -16.99 -29.28 -21.57
CA LEU A 775 -16.54 -28.36 -20.51
C LEU A 775 -17.29 -27.02 -20.53
N ASN A 776 -17.71 -26.55 -21.71
CA ASN A 776 -18.47 -25.32 -21.88
C ASN A 776 -19.98 -25.52 -21.82
N ARG A 777 -20.45 -26.79 -21.73
CA ARG A 777 -21.88 -27.17 -21.62
C ARG A 777 -22.72 -26.72 -22.82
N ASP A 778 -22.14 -26.70 -24.01
CA ASP A 778 -22.85 -26.33 -25.25
C ASP A 778 -23.56 -27.52 -25.92
N GLY A 779 -23.44 -28.71 -25.36
CA GLY A 779 -24.03 -29.95 -25.84
C GLY A 779 -23.18 -30.70 -26.90
N ALA A 780 -21.93 -30.30 -27.10
CA ALA A 780 -21.01 -30.93 -28.04
C ALA A 780 -19.60 -31.02 -27.47
N ILE A 781 -18.90 -32.12 -27.72
CA ILE A 781 -17.48 -32.23 -27.38
C ILE A 781 -16.68 -31.99 -28.66
N ASN A 782 -16.05 -30.83 -28.77
CA ASN A 782 -15.41 -30.33 -29.94
C ASN A 782 -14.10 -29.58 -29.67
N MET A 783 -13.61 -28.80 -30.63
CA MET A 783 -12.36 -28.06 -30.48
C MET A 783 -12.44 -26.98 -29.35
N SER A 784 -13.64 -26.47 -29.06
CA SER A 784 -13.80 -25.48 -27.99
C SER A 784 -13.41 -26.05 -26.61
N ASP A 785 -13.76 -27.31 -26.34
CA ASP A 785 -13.42 -27.99 -25.09
C ASP A 785 -11.94 -28.32 -25.00
N VAL A 786 -11.36 -28.72 -26.13
CA VAL A 786 -9.90 -28.94 -26.20
C VAL A 786 -9.12 -27.64 -25.93
N ILE A 787 -9.59 -26.52 -26.47
CA ILE A 787 -8.99 -25.20 -26.23
C ILE A 787 -9.06 -24.83 -24.74
N ILE A 788 -10.16 -25.13 -24.04
CA ILE A 788 -10.31 -24.89 -22.61
C ILE A 788 -9.23 -25.64 -21.81
N ILE A 789 -8.98 -26.93 -22.10
CA ILE A 789 -7.88 -27.68 -21.48
C ILE A 789 -6.52 -27.06 -21.86
N ALA A 790 -6.33 -26.72 -23.12
CA ALA A 790 -5.06 -26.19 -23.60
C ALA A 790 -4.69 -24.84 -22.97
N MET A 791 -5.66 -24.01 -22.58
CA MET A 791 -5.42 -22.73 -21.89
C MET A 791 -4.72 -22.93 -20.55
N HIS A 792 -4.92 -24.06 -19.89
CA HIS A 792 -4.39 -24.37 -18.57
C HIS A 792 -3.45 -25.58 -18.57
N PHE A 793 -2.93 -25.95 -19.73
CA PHE A 793 -2.07 -27.13 -19.88
C PHE A 793 -0.81 -27.04 -19.01
N ASN A 794 -0.42 -28.16 -18.38
CA ASN A 794 0.66 -28.27 -17.39
C ASN A 794 0.44 -27.51 -16.07
N LYS A 795 -0.81 -27.21 -15.72
CA LYS A 795 -1.15 -26.58 -14.43
C LYS A 795 -1.41 -27.63 -13.34
N VAL A 796 -0.94 -27.31 -12.13
CA VAL A 796 -1.20 -28.02 -10.87
C VAL A 796 -1.76 -27.06 -9.83
N PRO A 797 -2.34 -27.53 -8.70
CA PRO A 797 -2.95 -26.65 -7.69
C PRO A 797 -2.00 -25.59 -7.11
N GLU A 798 -0.71 -25.86 -7.08
CA GLU A 798 0.34 -24.96 -6.59
C GLU A 798 0.58 -23.76 -7.54
N ASP A 799 0.11 -23.85 -8.79
CA ASP A 799 0.22 -22.76 -9.78
C ASP A 799 -0.85 -21.68 -9.63
N TYR A 800 -1.87 -21.88 -8.79
CA TYR A 800 -2.78 -20.81 -8.42
C TYR A 800 -2.05 -19.80 -7.53
N MET A 801 -1.85 -18.60 -8.02
CA MET A 801 -1.31 -17.48 -7.25
C MET A 801 -2.37 -16.81 -6.40
#